data_8380866d15b3d0cbc54bce04bd9185a2
#
_entry.id   8380866d15b3d0cbc54bce04bd9185a2
#
_cell.length_a   1.000
_cell.length_b   1.000
_cell.length_c   1.000
_cell.angle_alpha   90.00
_cell.angle_beta   90.00
_cell.angle_gamma   90.00
#
_symmetry.space_group_name_H-M   'P 1'
#
loop_
_entity.id
_entity.type
_entity.pdbx_description
1 polymer ?
#
loop_
_entity_poly.entity_id
_entity_poly.type
_entity_poly.pdbx_seq_one_letter_code
_entity_poly.pdbx_strand_id
1 'polypeptide(L)'
;MEQYSVTGMSCAACSSRVEKAVSKVPGVTSCSVSLLTNSMGVEGTATCDAIISAVEAAGYHAEKKGTGTKGNQGSAAKDDALLKDTETPKLKKRLFASVGFLLVLMYFSMGHMMWNWPLPSFFAGNHVAMGLLQLLLTVIIMVINQKFFISGFKGLLNKSPNMDTLVALGSGASFLYSVYALFAMTDAQVKGDMTAVMAYMHEFYFESAAMILTLITVGKMLEARSKGKTTDALKSLMKLAPKTAVLLQDGQEVTVSIEEVQAGDIFVVRPGENIPVDGIVLEGNSAVNEAALTGESIPVDKAEGDKVSAATVNQSGFIKCRATRVGEDTTLSQIIQMVSDAAATKAPIAKIADKVSGVFVPAVITIAVITFIVWMLAGQTFGYALARAISVLVISCPCALGLATPVAIMVGNGMGAKHGIMFKTAVSLEETGKMQIVALDKTGTITSGEPKVTDIIPAEGVSEEELLQMAFALEKKSEHPLAKAILLEAERQKVRAEEVSDFQALPGNGLAASLHGSRLFGGNMKFISEICKISEKQKRQVEALAEDGKTPLFFAKEDRLLGVIAVADVIKEESARAVKELQNMGIRVVMLTGDNERTARAIGRQAGVDEVIAGVLPEGKESVLRSLKEKGKVAMVGDGINDAPALTRADMGIAIGAGTDIAIDAADVVLMKSKLDDVPAAIRLSRATLRNIHENLFWAFIYNIIGIPLAAGIWIPVFGWQLNPMFGAAAMSLSSFCVVTNALRLNFFGMYDAKKDKKIKNQVTLQTVNAKSQMQNKSKEKENHTMEKTMEIKGMMCGHCEATVKKALEALPQVEEAIVSHEKGTAVVKLNAEIADETLKKTVEDKDYQVVSVK
;
A
#
# COMPACT_ATOMS: atom_id res chain seq x y z
N MET A 1 13.43 -3.03 -0.99
CA MET A 1 12.90 -4.36 -1.41
C MET A 1 13.40 -4.68 -2.81
N GLU A 2 14.09 -5.80 -3.04
CA GLU A 2 14.49 -6.23 -4.39
C GLU A 2 13.32 -6.91 -5.10
N GLN A 3 13.13 -6.62 -6.39
CA GLN A 3 12.07 -7.22 -7.19
C GLN A 3 12.59 -8.24 -8.20
N TYR A 4 11.83 -9.33 -8.34
CA TYR A 4 12.10 -10.41 -9.30
C TYR A 4 10.84 -10.69 -10.12
N SER A 5 11.00 -11.01 -11.40
CA SER A 5 9.95 -11.58 -12.23
C SER A 5 9.95 -13.10 -12.05
N VAL A 6 8.81 -13.70 -11.71
CA VAL A 6 8.69 -15.15 -11.50
C VAL A 6 7.69 -15.73 -12.48
N THR A 7 8.12 -16.65 -13.33
CA THR A 7 7.27 -17.26 -14.35
C THR A 7 6.92 -18.72 -14.04
N GLY A 8 5.80 -19.21 -14.58
CA GLY A 8 5.33 -20.58 -14.38
C GLY A 8 4.35 -20.78 -13.23
N MET A 9 4.02 -19.75 -12.47
CA MET A 9 3.00 -19.83 -11.42
C MET A 9 1.59 -19.78 -12.00
N SER A 10 0.71 -20.70 -11.60
CA SER A 10 -0.67 -20.79 -12.09
C SER A 10 -1.75 -20.61 -11.01
N CYS A 11 -1.37 -20.64 -9.72
CA CYS A 11 -2.32 -20.57 -8.61
C CYS A 11 -1.66 -20.12 -7.30
N ALA A 12 -2.47 -19.78 -6.28
CA ALA A 12 -2.01 -19.35 -4.96
C ALA A 12 -1.07 -20.37 -4.27
N ALA A 13 -1.30 -21.67 -4.46
CA ALA A 13 -0.41 -22.70 -3.92
C ALA A 13 1.00 -22.64 -4.54
N CYS A 14 1.11 -22.24 -5.83
CA CYS A 14 2.38 -22.04 -6.51
C CYS A 14 3.15 -20.84 -5.90
N SER A 15 2.48 -19.69 -5.72
CA SER A 15 3.10 -18.50 -5.12
C SER A 15 3.55 -18.76 -3.68
N SER A 16 2.73 -19.45 -2.88
CA SER A 16 3.06 -19.82 -1.51
C SER A 16 4.26 -20.78 -1.43
N ARG A 17 4.44 -21.64 -2.43
CA ARG A 17 5.60 -22.53 -2.52
C ARG A 17 6.89 -21.79 -2.82
N VAL A 18 6.87 -20.87 -3.78
CA VAL A 18 8.02 -20.00 -4.10
C VAL A 18 8.40 -19.19 -2.86
N GLU A 19 7.42 -18.58 -2.20
CA GLU A 19 7.61 -17.79 -0.98
C GLU A 19 8.27 -18.61 0.14
N LYS A 20 7.80 -19.84 0.37
CA LYS A 20 8.42 -20.76 1.35
C LYS A 20 9.83 -21.20 0.98
N ALA A 21 10.13 -21.37 -0.29
CA ALA A 21 11.45 -21.76 -0.75
C ALA A 21 12.44 -20.62 -0.54
N VAL A 22 12.09 -19.42 -0.95
CA VAL A 22 12.93 -18.22 -0.85
C VAL A 22 13.09 -17.76 0.61
N SER A 23 12.04 -17.84 1.42
CA SER A 23 12.11 -17.49 2.88
C SER A 23 13.05 -18.41 3.67
N LYS A 24 13.48 -19.53 3.13
CA LYS A 24 14.48 -20.43 3.75
C LYS A 24 15.92 -20.08 3.37
N VAL A 25 16.12 -19.19 2.42
CA VAL A 25 17.46 -18.77 1.99
C VAL A 25 18.09 -17.92 3.10
N PRO A 26 19.30 -18.25 3.56
CA PRO A 26 19.99 -17.45 4.59
C PRO A 26 20.14 -15.99 4.13
N GLY A 27 19.78 -15.04 5.00
CA GLY A 27 19.84 -13.61 4.72
C GLY A 27 18.55 -13.02 4.16
N VAL A 28 17.51 -13.82 3.89
CA VAL A 28 16.17 -13.31 3.53
C VAL A 28 15.40 -13.00 4.82
N THR A 29 14.99 -11.73 4.99
CA THR A 29 14.16 -11.28 6.12
C THR A 29 12.68 -11.34 5.80
N SER A 30 12.30 -10.97 4.58
CA SER A 30 10.92 -11.12 4.09
C SER A 30 10.90 -11.50 2.61
N CYS A 31 9.87 -12.27 2.23
CA CYS A 31 9.60 -12.61 0.84
C CYS A 31 8.10 -12.57 0.60
N SER A 32 7.70 -11.89 -0.46
CA SER A 32 6.30 -11.81 -0.89
C SER A 32 6.20 -12.09 -2.39
N VAL A 33 5.29 -12.99 -2.78
CA VAL A 33 5.13 -13.42 -4.16
C VAL A 33 3.73 -13.06 -4.67
N SER A 34 3.65 -12.23 -5.68
CA SER A 34 2.39 -11.83 -6.33
C SER A 34 2.10 -12.70 -7.55
N LEU A 35 1.01 -13.46 -7.46
CA LEU A 35 0.50 -14.23 -8.61
C LEU A 35 -0.07 -13.32 -9.71
N LEU A 36 -0.52 -12.12 -9.35
CA LEU A 36 -1.20 -11.22 -10.27
C LEU A 36 -0.24 -10.53 -11.23
N THR A 37 0.90 -10.06 -10.69
CA THR A 37 1.95 -9.38 -11.44
C THR A 37 3.09 -10.30 -11.85
N ASN A 38 3.03 -11.60 -11.50
CA ASN A 38 4.12 -12.56 -11.67
C ASN A 38 5.44 -12.02 -11.13
N SER A 39 5.39 -11.30 -10.01
CA SER A 39 6.55 -10.70 -9.36
C SER A 39 6.75 -11.22 -7.94
N MET A 40 7.96 -11.10 -7.47
CA MET A 40 8.38 -11.44 -6.12
C MET A 40 9.20 -10.28 -5.56
N GLY A 41 8.82 -9.80 -4.37
CA GLY A 41 9.61 -8.85 -3.59
C GLY A 41 10.36 -9.59 -2.49
N VAL A 42 11.65 -9.33 -2.36
CA VAL A 42 12.52 -9.94 -1.34
C VAL A 42 13.25 -8.85 -0.58
N GLU A 43 13.25 -8.94 0.74
CA GLU A 43 14.04 -8.11 1.63
C GLU A 43 15.08 -8.95 2.35
N GLY A 44 16.25 -8.38 2.55
CA GLY A 44 17.36 -9.06 3.22
C GLY A 44 18.71 -8.82 2.56
N THR A 45 19.69 -9.59 2.99
CA THR A 45 21.10 -9.54 2.51
C THR A 45 21.47 -10.72 1.64
N ALA A 46 20.51 -11.57 1.24
CA ALA A 46 20.75 -12.74 0.41
C ALA A 46 21.17 -12.34 -1.01
N THR A 47 22.07 -13.12 -1.62
CA THR A 47 22.53 -12.87 -2.99
C THR A 47 21.46 -13.21 -4.01
N CYS A 48 21.44 -12.48 -5.13
CA CYS A 48 20.50 -12.68 -6.24
C CYS A 48 20.51 -14.14 -6.75
N ASP A 49 21.71 -14.73 -6.90
CA ASP A 49 21.87 -16.11 -7.41
C ASP A 49 21.29 -17.15 -6.45
N ALA A 50 21.42 -16.94 -5.12
CA ALA A 50 20.82 -17.82 -4.13
C ALA A 50 19.29 -17.77 -4.16
N ILE A 51 18.73 -16.59 -4.37
CA ILE A 51 17.27 -16.38 -4.51
C ILE A 51 16.76 -17.05 -5.78
N ILE A 52 17.41 -16.82 -6.93
CA ILE A 52 17.03 -17.45 -8.22
C ILE A 52 17.11 -18.96 -8.11
N SER A 53 18.21 -19.51 -7.58
CA SER A 53 18.40 -20.95 -7.40
C SER A 53 17.31 -21.57 -6.51
N ALA A 54 16.86 -20.88 -5.45
CA ALA A 54 15.77 -21.34 -4.61
C ALA A 54 14.44 -21.40 -5.34
N VAL A 55 14.17 -20.44 -6.24
CA VAL A 55 12.96 -20.42 -7.08
C VAL A 55 13.01 -21.55 -8.11
N GLU A 56 14.16 -21.79 -8.74
CA GLU A 56 14.36 -22.87 -9.69
C GLU A 56 14.26 -24.26 -9.04
N ALA A 57 14.82 -24.43 -7.85
CA ALA A 57 14.64 -25.65 -7.05
C ALA A 57 13.17 -25.88 -6.67
N ALA A 58 12.37 -24.82 -6.51
CA ALA A 58 10.92 -24.92 -6.34
C ALA A 58 10.17 -25.28 -7.64
N GLY A 59 10.85 -25.28 -8.79
CA GLY A 59 10.29 -25.67 -10.09
C GLY A 59 9.72 -24.52 -10.92
N TYR A 60 10.13 -23.28 -10.62
CA TYR A 60 9.71 -22.04 -11.31
C TYR A 60 10.96 -21.33 -11.83
N HIS A 61 10.78 -20.29 -12.65
CA HIS A 61 11.88 -19.50 -13.17
C HIS A 61 11.79 -18.07 -12.65
N ALA A 62 12.94 -17.49 -12.24
CA ALA A 62 13.01 -16.13 -11.73
C ALA A 62 14.13 -15.33 -12.41
N GLU A 63 13.86 -14.04 -12.62
CA GLU A 63 14.83 -13.05 -13.14
C GLU A 63 14.74 -11.80 -12.27
N LYS A 64 15.89 -11.20 -11.92
CA LYS A 64 15.91 -9.92 -11.17
C LYS A 64 15.44 -8.79 -12.07
N LYS A 65 14.49 -7.97 -11.60
CA LYS A 65 14.12 -6.73 -12.27
C LYS A 65 15.21 -5.68 -12.04
N GLY A 66 15.60 -4.94 -13.09
CA GLY A 66 16.56 -3.83 -12.97
C GLY A 66 18.03 -4.15 -13.21
N THR A 67 18.46 -5.42 -13.40
CA THR A 67 19.83 -5.75 -13.82
C THR A 67 19.96 -5.92 -15.33
N GLY A 68 19.66 -4.84 -16.08
CA GLY A 68 20.10 -4.77 -17.47
C GLY A 68 21.52 -4.24 -17.51
N THR A 69 22.51 -5.09 -17.88
CA THR A 69 23.82 -4.70 -18.36
C THR A 69 23.74 -3.43 -19.20
N LYS A 70 24.61 -2.46 -18.92
CA LYS A 70 24.83 -1.26 -19.74
C LYS A 70 24.98 -1.66 -21.23
N GLY A 71 23.90 -1.53 -22.00
CA GLY A 71 23.89 -1.88 -23.41
C GLY A 71 22.49 -1.91 -23.99
N ASN A 72 22.02 -0.78 -24.49
CA ASN A 72 21.00 -0.60 -25.53
C ASN A 72 19.63 -1.32 -25.35
N GLN A 73 18.72 -0.66 -24.71
CA GLN A 73 17.27 -0.54 -24.93
C GLN A 73 16.58 -0.19 -23.60
N GLY A 74 15.86 0.95 -23.60
CA GLY A 74 15.33 1.63 -22.42
C GLY A 74 14.51 0.76 -21.47
N SER A 75 14.67 1.00 -20.18
CA SER A 75 13.95 0.37 -19.05
C SER A 75 12.41 0.42 -19.25
N ALA A 76 11.88 1.54 -19.72
CA ALA A 76 10.46 1.72 -19.99
C ALA A 76 9.88 0.76 -21.05
N ALA A 77 10.67 0.38 -22.08
CA ALA A 77 10.23 -0.57 -23.11
C ALA A 77 10.15 -2.01 -22.59
N LYS A 78 10.98 -2.38 -21.58
CA LYS A 78 10.95 -3.70 -20.94
C LYS A 78 9.77 -3.82 -19.97
N ASP A 79 9.44 -2.77 -19.24
CA ASP A 79 8.31 -2.78 -18.30
C ASP A 79 6.96 -2.78 -19.04
N ASP A 80 6.84 -2.10 -20.17
CA ASP A 80 5.66 -2.20 -21.04
C ASP A 80 5.51 -3.63 -21.62
N ALA A 81 6.61 -4.29 -21.94
CA ALA A 81 6.60 -5.68 -22.39
C ALA A 81 6.16 -6.66 -21.28
N LEU A 82 6.52 -6.42 -20.02
CA LEU A 82 6.13 -7.24 -18.87
C LEU A 82 4.64 -7.11 -18.51
N LEU A 83 4.05 -5.94 -18.72
CA LEU A 83 2.62 -5.69 -18.50
C LEU A 83 1.75 -6.06 -19.69
N LYS A 84 2.35 -6.44 -20.83
CA LYS A 84 1.62 -6.84 -22.02
C LYS A 84 0.96 -8.19 -21.79
N ASP A 85 -0.37 -8.23 -21.98
CA ASP A 85 -1.14 -9.45 -21.86
C ASP A 85 -0.79 -10.44 -23.00
N THR A 86 0.17 -11.31 -22.76
CA THR A 86 0.59 -12.37 -23.69
C THR A 86 -0.16 -13.69 -23.46
N GLU A 87 -0.85 -13.83 -22.32
CA GLU A 87 -1.54 -15.06 -21.93
C GLU A 87 -2.95 -15.15 -22.54
N THR A 88 -3.71 -14.08 -22.52
CA THR A 88 -5.10 -14.08 -23.05
C THR A 88 -5.17 -14.49 -24.53
N PRO A 89 -4.32 -14.02 -25.46
CA PRO A 89 -4.35 -14.47 -26.86
C PRO A 89 -4.07 -15.97 -27.03
N LYS A 90 -3.13 -16.52 -26.23
CA LYS A 90 -2.81 -17.96 -26.24
C LYS A 90 -3.96 -18.80 -25.73
N LEU A 91 -4.56 -18.40 -24.60
CA LEU A 91 -5.72 -19.07 -24.02
C LEU A 91 -6.94 -18.99 -24.94
N LYS A 92 -7.15 -17.86 -25.61
CA LYS A 92 -8.21 -17.66 -26.58
C LYS A 92 -8.08 -18.63 -27.75
N LYS A 93 -6.91 -18.81 -28.35
CA LYS A 93 -6.65 -19.77 -29.43
C LYS A 93 -6.92 -21.20 -28.95
N ARG A 94 -6.41 -21.59 -27.78
CA ARG A 94 -6.65 -22.92 -27.18
C ARG A 94 -8.14 -23.16 -26.93
N LEU A 95 -8.85 -22.17 -26.40
CA LEU A 95 -10.28 -22.26 -26.13
C LEU A 95 -11.08 -22.49 -27.41
N PHE A 96 -10.88 -21.69 -28.46
CA PHE A 96 -11.62 -21.87 -29.74
C PHE A 96 -11.37 -23.24 -30.36
N ALA A 97 -10.12 -23.72 -30.32
CA ALA A 97 -9.81 -25.05 -30.78
C ALA A 97 -10.54 -26.13 -29.95
N SER A 98 -10.47 -26.02 -28.60
CA SER A 98 -11.16 -26.98 -27.71
C SER A 98 -12.67 -26.95 -27.88
N VAL A 99 -13.29 -25.78 -28.01
CA VAL A 99 -14.74 -25.64 -28.23
C VAL A 99 -15.14 -26.25 -29.58
N GLY A 100 -14.37 -26.04 -30.64
CA GLY A 100 -14.67 -26.63 -31.96
C GLY A 100 -14.74 -28.16 -31.91
N PHE A 101 -13.72 -28.81 -31.32
CA PHE A 101 -13.72 -30.27 -31.16
C PHE A 101 -14.77 -30.75 -30.16
N LEU A 102 -15.04 -29.99 -29.11
CA LEU A 102 -16.05 -30.30 -28.11
C LEU A 102 -17.45 -30.27 -28.72
N LEU A 103 -17.80 -29.31 -29.57
CA LEU A 103 -19.10 -29.26 -30.23
C LEU A 103 -19.32 -30.48 -31.12
N VAL A 104 -18.28 -30.93 -31.83
CA VAL A 104 -18.37 -32.19 -32.62
C VAL A 104 -18.55 -33.37 -31.67
N LEU A 105 -17.79 -33.45 -30.56
CA LEU A 105 -17.94 -34.52 -29.58
C LEU A 105 -19.36 -34.56 -29.00
N MET A 106 -19.91 -33.42 -28.62
CA MET A 106 -21.26 -33.29 -28.05
C MET A 106 -22.36 -33.66 -29.07
N TYR A 107 -22.12 -33.42 -30.35
CA TYR A 107 -23.04 -33.83 -31.39
C TYR A 107 -23.20 -35.36 -31.42
N PHE A 108 -22.09 -36.10 -31.38
CA PHE A 108 -22.08 -37.56 -31.42
C PHE A 108 -22.45 -38.23 -30.10
N SER A 109 -22.11 -37.61 -28.91
CA SER A 109 -22.47 -38.16 -27.61
C SER A 109 -23.92 -37.81 -27.24
N MET A 110 -24.15 -36.58 -26.82
CA MET A 110 -25.47 -36.14 -26.31
C MET A 110 -26.50 -35.91 -27.44
N GLY A 111 -26.09 -35.31 -28.57
CA GLY A 111 -26.98 -34.95 -29.64
C GLY A 111 -27.71 -36.16 -30.21
N HIS A 112 -27.00 -37.24 -30.44
CA HIS A 112 -27.60 -38.48 -30.90
C HIS A 112 -28.35 -39.25 -29.80
N MET A 113 -27.71 -39.43 -28.63
CA MET A 113 -28.27 -40.24 -27.52
C MET A 113 -29.49 -39.61 -26.85
N MET A 114 -29.54 -38.27 -26.70
CA MET A 114 -30.66 -37.60 -26.01
C MET A 114 -31.72 -37.06 -26.98
N TRP A 115 -31.29 -36.56 -28.13
CA TRP A 115 -32.17 -35.84 -29.07
C TRP A 115 -32.30 -36.54 -30.41
N ASN A 116 -31.73 -37.75 -30.57
CA ASN A 116 -31.77 -38.59 -31.75
C ASN A 116 -31.37 -37.84 -33.06
N TRP A 117 -30.33 -36.99 -32.97
CA TRP A 117 -29.81 -36.25 -34.12
C TRP A 117 -29.29 -37.21 -35.18
N PRO A 118 -29.46 -36.90 -36.51
CA PRO A 118 -29.07 -37.77 -37.59
C PRO A 118 -27.59 -38.08 -37.58
N LEU A 119 -27.23 -39.36 -37.71
CA LEU A 119 -25.84 -39.78 -37.84
C LEU A 119 -25.59 -40.25 -39.31
N PRO A 120 -24.35 -40.12 -39.78
CA PRO A 120 -23.90 -40.78 -41.00
C PRO A 120 -24.18 -42.30 -40.92
N SER A 121 -24.59 -42.92 -42.00
CA SER A 121 -24.98 -44.33 -42.04
C SER A 121 -23.94 -45.29 -41.48
N PHE A 122 -22.66 -44.95 -41.54
CA PHE A 122 -21.54 -45.70 -40.99
C PHE A 122 -21.63 -45.91 -39.47
N PHE A 123 -22.18 -44.96 -38.75
CA PHE A 123 -22.35 -45.03 -37.28
C PHE A 123 -23.65 -45.66 -36.83
N ALA A 124 -24.60 -45.87 -37.73
CA ALA A 124 -25.91 -46.45 -37.41
C ALA A 124 -25.73 -47.91 -36.91
N GLY A 125 -26.00 -48.15 -35.61
CA GLY A 125 -25.80 -49.44 -34.95
C GLY A 125 -24.34 -49.83 -34.67
N ASN A 126 -23.35 -48.96 -35.02
CA ASN A 126 -21.94 -49.21 -34.76
C ASN A 126 -21.46 -48.44 -33.51
N HIS A 127 -21.79 -48.99 -32.35
CA HIS A 127 -21.48 -48.38 -31.05
C HIS A 127 -19.98 -48.28 -30.80
N VAL A 128 -19.19 -49.23 -31.28
CA VAL A 128 -17.71 -49.22 -31.16
C VAL A 128 -17.11 -48.06 -31.93
N ALA A 129 -17.52 -47.79 -33.15
CA ALA A 129 -17.07 -46.70 -33.98
C ALA A 129 -17.41 -45.34 -33.33
N MET A 130 -18.59 -45.23 -32.70
CA MET A 130 -18.95 -44.03 -31.91
C MET A 130 -18.06 -43.82 -30.71
N GLY A 131 -17.74 -44.88 -29.95
CA GLY A 131 -16.83 -44.80 -28.81
C GLY A 131 -15.39 -44.42 -29.24
N LEU A 132 -14.90 -44.99 -30.33
CA LEU A 132 -13.58 -44.65 -30.91
C LEU A 132 -13.51 -43.20 -31.39
N LEU A 133 -14.57 -42.66 -32.00
CA LEU A 133 -14.64 -41.26 -32.40
C LEU A 133 -14.60 -40.33 -31.17
N GLN A 134 -15.36 -40.66 -30.12
CA GLN A 134 -15.36 -39.91 -28.86
C GLN A 134 -13.99 -39.95 -28.19
N LEU A 135 -13.32 -41.10 -28.16
CA LEU A 135 -11.95 -41.25 -27.65
C LEU A 135 -10.98 -40.33 -28.43
N LEU A 136 -11.00 -40.37 -29.78
CA LEU A 136 -10.11 -39.57 -30.62
C LEU A 136 -10.30 -38.07 -30.38
N LEU A 137 -11.53 -37.58 -30.36
CA LEU A 137 -11.86 -36.18 -30.14
C LEU A 137 -11.42 -35.74 -28.73
N THR A 138 -11.62 -36.58 -27.71
CA THR A 138 -11.20 -36.30 -26.35
C THR A 138 -9.67 -36.23 -26.24
N VAL A 139 -8.93 -37.15 -26.85
CA VAL A 139 -7.46 -37.12 -26.90
C VAL A 139 -6.97 -35.81 -27.53
N ILE A 140 -7.57 -35.36 -28.63
CA ILE A 140 -7.20 -34.05 -29.24
C ILE A 140 -7.39 -32.93 -28.26
N ILE A 141 -8.52 -32.86 -27.54
CA ILE A 141 -8.78 -31.82 -26.52
C ILE A 141 -7.79 -31.93 -25.36
N MET A 142 -7.44 -33.15 -24.92
CA MET A 142 -6.42 -33.37 -23.87
C MET A 142 -5.04 -32.88 -24.33
N VAL A 143 -4.63 -33.13 -25.56
CA VAL A 143 -3.35 -32.65 -26.12
C VAL A 143 -3.34 -31.15 -26.24
N ILE A 144 -4.41 -30.50 -26.70
CA ILE A 144 -4.53 -29.03 -26.71
C ILE A 144 -4.36 -28.47 -25.30
N ASN A 145 -4.83 -29.18 -24.27
CA ASN A 145 -4.84 -28.78 -22.90
C ASN A 145 -3.79 -29.50 -22.02
N GLN A 146 -2.74 -30.08 -22.62
CA GLN A 146 -1.70 -30.88 -21.94
C GLN A 146 -1.02 -30.17 -20.76
N LYS A 147 -0.99 -28.82 -20.75
CA LYS A 147 -0.42 -28.04 -19.64
C LYS A 147 -1.04 -28.38 -18.28
N PHE A 148 -2.36 -28.66 -18.23
CA PHE A 148 -3.01 -29.04 -16.99
C PHE A 148 -2.47 -30.38 -16.43
N PHE A 149 -2.20 -31.34 -17.32
CA PHE A 149 -1.64 -32.63 -16.91
C PHE A 149 -0.19 -32.49 -16.47
N ILE A 150 0.63 -31.78 -17.24
CA ILE A 150 2.05 -31.58 -16.91
C ILE A 150 2.18 -30.86 -15.57
N SER A 151 1.47 -29.75 -15.37
CA SER A 151 1.50 -28.98 -14.12
C SER A 151 0.91 -29.77 -12.95
N GLY A 152 -0.21 -30.48 -13.19
CA GLY A 152 -0.93 -31.24 -12.18
C GLY A 152 -0.10 -32.41 -11.64
N PHE A 153 0.47 -33.24 -12.52
CA PHE A 153 1.30 -34.37 -12.13
C PHE A 153 2.63 -33.91 -11.51
N LYS A 154 3.24 -32.84 -12.03
CA LYS A 154 4.44 -32.26 -11.42
C LYS A 154 4.17 -31.76 -9.99
N GLY A 155 2.96 -31.17 -9.76
CA GLY A 155 2.51 -30.77 -8.44
C GLY A 155 2.34 -31.98 -7.49
N LEU A 156 1.77 -33.05 -7.98
CA LEU A 156 1.56 -34.27 -7.19
C LEU A 156 2.90 -34.94 -6.80
N LEU A 157 3.80 -35.13 -7.76
CA LEU A 157 5.14 -35.72 -7.53
C LEU A 157 5.95 -34.90 -6.51
N ASN A 158 5.82 -33.58 -6.56
CA ASN A 158 6.50 -32.67 -5.64
C ASN A 158 5.77 -32.49 -4.28
N LYS A 159 4.82 -33.35 -3.93
CA LYS A 159 4.02 -33.31 -2.69
C LYS A 159 3.37 -31.93 -2.45
N SER A 160 3.02 -31.24 -3.52
CA SER A 160 2.39 -29.90 -3.50
C SER A 160 1.27 -29.86 -4.54
N PRO A 161 0.19 -30.65 -4.33
CA PRO A 161 -0.93 -30.68 -5.26
C PRO A 161 -1.55 -29.27 -5.41
N ASN A 162 -1.85 -28.92 -6.63
CA ASN A 162 -2.40 -27.63 -7.02
C ASN A 162 -3.75 -27.81 -7.73
N MET A 163 -4.33 -26.71 -8.19
CA MET A 163 -5.57 -26.72 -8.97
C MET A 163 -5.48 -27.63 -10.20
N ASP A 164 -4.37 -27.56 -10.95
CA ASP A 164 -4.17 -28.36 -12.15
C ASP A 164 -4.12 -29.85 -11.81
N THR A 165 -3.71 -30.24 -10.58
CA THR A 165 -3.77 -31.60 -10.06
C THR A 165 -5.20 -32.12 -10.00
N LEU A 166 -6.15 -31.33 -9.47
CA LEU A 166 -7.57 -31.73 -9.39
C LEU A 166 -8.16 -31.93 -10.77
N VAL A 167 -7.83 -31.03 -11.69
CA VAL A 167 -8.28 -31.10 -13.10
C VAL A 167 -7.69 -32.32 -13.79
N ALA A 168 -6.39 -32.56 -13.63
CA ALA A 168 -5.70 -33.68 -14.24
C ALA A 168 -6.22 -35.02 -13.70
N LEU A 169 -6.48 -35.13 -12.38
CA LEU A 169 -7.06 -36.32 -11.78
C LEU A 169 -8.50 -36.54 -12.23
N GLY A 170 -9.36 -35.50 -12.22
CA GLY A 170 -10.76 -35.62 -12.62
C GLY A 170 -10.93 -35.99 -14.10
N SER A 171 -10.27 -35.23 -15.00
CA SER A 171 -10.32 -35.48 -16.44
C SER A 171 -9.60 -36.78 -16.82
N GLY A 172 -8.45 -37.08 -16.20
CA GLY A 172 -7.72 -38.32 -16.44
C GLY A 172 -8.46 -39.56 -15.98
N ALA A 173 -9.09 -39.53 -14.81
CA ALA A 173 -9.92 -40.64 -14.31
C ALA A 173 -11.13 -40.88 -15.21
N SER A 174 -11.83 -39.81 -15.65
CA SER A 174 -12.93 -39.92 -16.63
C SER A 174 -12.48 -40.55 -17.92
N PHE A 175 -11.35 -40.15 -18.47
CA PHE A 175 -10.78 -40.66 -19.69
C PHE A 175 -10.40 -42.16 -19.56
N LEU A 176 -9.62 -42.51 -18.54
CA LEU A 176 -9.14 -43.88 -18.30
C LEU A 176 -10.30 -44.88 -18.10
N TYR A 177 -11.31 -44.47 -17.32
CA TYR A 177 -12.49 -45.29 -17.14
C TYR A 177 -13.29 -45.49 -18.45
N SER A 178 -13.45 -44.42 -19.27
CA SER A 178 -14.11 -44.54 -20.57
C SER A 178 -13.35 -45.46 -21.54
N VAL A 179 -12.02 -45.44 -21.47
CA VAL A 179 -11.18 -46.37 -22.24
C VAL A 179 -11.43 -47.80 -21.78
N TYR A 180 -11.47 -48.04 -20.46
CA TYR A 180 -11.82 -49.37 -19.93
C TYR A 180 -13.24 -49.80 -20.39
N ALA A 181 -14.24 -48.96 -20.26
CA ALA A 181 -15.62 -49.21 -20.69
C ALA A 181 -15.69 -49.52 -22.20
N LEU A 182 -14.90 -48.82 -23.04
CA LEU A 182 -14.81 -49.07 -24.47
C LEU A 182 -14.22 -50.46 -24.78
N PHE A 183 -13.16 -50.88 -24.08
CA PHE A 183 -12.63 -52.24 -24.21
C PHE A 183 -13.63 -53.31 -23.75
N ALA A 184 -14.28 -53.09 -22.60
CA ALA A 184 -15.34 -54.00 -22.12
C ALA A 184 -16.53 -54.08 -23.07
N MET A 185 -16.90 -52.94 -23.69
CA MET A 185 -17.95 -52.92 -24.73
C MET A 185 -17.54 -53.69 -25.98
N THR A 186 -16.26 -53.65 -26.40
CA THR A 186 -15.80 -54.48 -27.56
C THR A 186 -15.88 -55.97 -27.27
N ASP A 187 -15.53 -56.41 -26.04
CA ASP A 187 -15.66 -57.79 -25.61
C ASP A 187 -17.13 -58.23 -25.56
N ALA A 188 -18.03 -57.37 -25.05
CA ALA A 188 -19.49 -57.65 -25.05
C ALA A 188 -20.06 -57.75 -26.47
N GLN A 189 -19.58 -56.88 -27.39
CA GLN A 189 -20.00 -56.90 -28.82
C GLN A 189 -19.55 -58.18 -29.50
N VAL A 190 -18.34 -58.67 -29.27
CA VAL A 190 -17.83 -59.96 -29.80
C VAL A 190 -18.66 -61.13 -29.26
N LYS A 191 -19.13 -61.06 -28.02
CA LYS A 191 -19.99 -62.06 -27.38
C LYS A 191 -21.46 -62.00 -27.82
N GLY A 192 -21.84 -60.96 -28.55
CA GLY A 192 -23.21 -60.72 -28.98
C GLY A 192 -24.16 -60.21 -27.92
N ASP A 193 -23.66 -59.79 -26.76
CA ASP A 193 -24.44 -59.22 -25.63
C ASP A 193 -24.73 -57.74 -25.85
N MET A 194 -25.79 -57.44 -26.60
CA MET A 194 -26.21 -56.08 -26.90
C MET A 194 -26.68 -55.32 -25.67
N THR A 195 -27.14 -56.01 -24.62
CA THR A 195 -27.55 -55.39 -23.35
C THR A 195 -26.33 -54.82 -22.63
N ALA A 196 -25.25 -55.58 -22.54
CA ALA A 196 -24.00 -55.15 -21.97
C ALA A 196 -23.35 -54.04 -22.82
N VAL A 197 -23.42 -54.13 -24.16
CA VAL A 197 -22.92 -53.06 -25.07
C VAL A 197 -23.61 -51.72 -24.76
N MET A 198 -24.93 -51.70 -24.65
CA MET A 198 -25.67 -50.48 -24.32
C MET A 198 -25.35 -49.98 -22.91
N ALA A 199 -25.21 -50.88 -21.92
CA ALA A 199 -24.82 -50.50 -20.56
C ALA A 199 -23.45 -49.78 -20.52
N TYR A 200 -22.43 -50.34 -21.18
CA TYR A 200 -21.10 -49.70 -21.25
C TYR A 200 -21.11 -48.41 -22.05
N MET A 201 -21.95 -48.30 -23.10
CA MET A 201 -22.07 -47.05 -23.87
C MET A 201 -22.61 -45.90 -23.01
N HIS A 202 -23.53 -46.15 -22.09
CA HIS A 202 -24.03 -45.19 -21.12
C HIS A 202 -23.02 -44.82 -20.02
N GLU A 203 -21.96 -45.60 -19.83
CA GLU A 203 -20.91 -45.39 -18.85
C GLU A 203 -19.70 -44.60 -19.43
N PHE A 204 -19.79 -44.09 -20.66
CA PHE A 204 -18.74 -43.23 -21.22
C PHE A 204 -18.75 -41.86 -20.58
N TYR A 205 -17.57 -41.41 -20.13
CA TYR A 205 -17.27 -40.07 -19.56
C TYR A 205 -16.28 -39.31 -20.43
N PHE A 206 -16.11 -39.67 -21.75
CA PHE A 206 -15.24 -38.96 -22.70
C PHE A 206 -15.64 -37.49 -22.81
N GLU A 207 -16.94 -37.21 -22.93
CA GLU A 207 -17.47 -35.86 -23.00
C GLU A 207 -17.22 -35.08 -21.70
N SER A 208 -17.32 -35.72 -20.52
CA SER A 208 -17.05 -35.12 -19.24
C SER A 208 -15.59 -34.73 -19.13
N ALA A 209 -14.64 -35.58 -19.54
CA ALA A 209 -13.23 -35.30 -19.59
C ALA A 209 -12.91 -34.07 -20.45
N ALA A 210 -13.48 -34.02 -21.64
CA ALA A 210 -13.29 -32.93 -22.61
C ALA A 210 -13.95 -31.63 -22.15
N MET A 211 -15.15 -31.69 -21.56
CA MET A 211 -15.91 -30.55 -21.07
C MET A 211 -15.22 -29.91 -19.88
N ILE A 212 -14.72 -30.70 -18.91
CA ILE A 212 -13.96 -30.22 -17.76
C ILE A 212 -12.80 -29.36 -18.26
N LEU A 213 -11.97 -29.87 -19.17
CA LEU A 213 -10.81 -29.16 -19.71
C LEU A 213 -11.19 -27.87 -20.44
N THR A 214 -12.26 -27.90 -21.21
CA THR A 214 -12.72 -26.75 -21.99
C THR A 214 -13.31 -25.68 -21.08
N LEU A 215 -14.18 -26.01 -20.14
CA LEU A 215 -14.79 -25.07 -19.20
C LEU A 215 -13.73 -24.42 -18.28
N ILE A 216 -12.74 -25.20 -17.83
CA ILE A 216 -11.62 -24.65 -17.07
C ILE A 216 -10.78 -23.69 -17.91
N THR A 217 -10.60 -23.98 -19.19
CA THR A 217 -9.92 -23.07 -20.13
C THR A 217 -10.73 -21.77 -20.33
N VAL A 218 -12.08 -21.82 -20.34
CA VAL A 218 -12.95 -20.62 -20.29
C VAL A 218 -12.66 -19.82 -19.02
N GLY A 219 -12.70 -20.49 -17.87
CA GLY A 219 -12.41 -19.84 -16.58
C GLY A 219 -11.04 -19.15 -16.56
N LYS A 220 -10.00 -19.85 -17.03
CA LYS A 220 -8.63 -19.30 -17.13
C LYS A 220 -8.53 -18.13 -18.11
N MET A 221 -9.24 -18.16 -19.21
CA MET A 221 -9.27 -17.05 -20.17
C MET A 221 -9.97 -15.82 -19.58
N LEU A 222 -11.10 -16.00 -18.88
CA LEU A 222 -11.80 -14.92 -18.19
C LEU A 222 -10.93 -14.34 -17.05
N GLU A 223 -10.23 -15.19 -16.31
CA GLU A 223 -9.25 -14.81 -15.28
C GLU A 223 -8.14 -13.95 -15.88
N ALA A 224 -7.47 -14.41 -16.95
CA ALA A 224 -6.38 -13.68 -17.61
C ALA A 224 -6.85 -12.31 -18.14
N ARG A 225 -8.01 -12.27 -18.81
CA ARG A 225 -8.60 -11.01 -19.30
C ARG A 225 -8.92 -10.04 -18.17
N SER A 226 -9.38 -10.54 -17.05
CA SER A 226 -9.73 -9.72 -15.88
C SER A 226 -8.49 -9.20 -15.17
N LYS A 227 -7.45 -10.03 -15.05
CA LYS A 227 -6.12 -9.59 -14.59
C LYS A 227 -5.57 -8.44 -15.45
N GLY A 228 -5.70 -8.55 -16.78
CA GLY A 228 -5.31 -7.48 -17.71
C GLY A 228 -6.01 -6.14 -17.41
N LYS A 229 -7.33 -6.18 -17.11
CA LYS A 229 -8.09 -4.96 -16.75
C LYS A 229 -7.68 -4.35 -15.39
N THR A 230 -7.26 -5.17 -14.44
CA THR A 230 -6.83 -4.65 -13.12
C THR A 230 -5.47 -3.94 -13.18
N THR A 231 -4.63 -4.26 -14.17
CA THR A 231 -3.35 -3.57 -14.42
C THR A 231 -3.50 -2.31 -15.28
N ASP A 232 -4.70 -2.01 -15.78
CA ASP A 232 -4.90 -0.88 -16.68
C ASP A 232 -4.64 0.49 -16.02
N ALA A 233 -4.87 0.63 -14.70
CA ALA A 233 -4.54 1.84 -13.97
C ALA A 233 -3.02 2.12 -14.01
N LEU A 234 -2.20 1.10 -13.75
CA LEU A 234 -0.74 1.21 -13.81
C LEU A 234 -0.27 1.52 -15.24
N LYS A 235 -0.84 0.84 -16.24
CA LYS A 235 -0.56 1.12 -17.67
C LYS A 235 -0.94 2.54 -18.08
N SER A 236 -2.01 3.08 -17.50
CA SER A 236 -2.45 4.44 -17.79
C SER A 236 -1.45 5.46 -17.26
N LEU A 237 -0.92 5.25 -16.05
CA LEU A 237 0.14 6.08 -15.48
C LEU A 237 1.43 6.01 -16.32
N MET A 238 1.87 4.81 -16.69
CA MET A 238 3.06 4.63 -17.56
C MET A 238 2.92 5.29 -18.93
N LYS A 239 1.72 5.36 -19.49
CA LYS A 239 1.47 6.04 -20.79
C LYS A 239 1.58 7.56 -20.71
N LEU A 240 1.51 8.14 -19.52
CA LEU A 240 1.68 9.58 -19.31
C LEU A 240 3.14 10.02 -19.43
N ALA A 241 4.10 9.11 -19.24
CA ALA A 241 5.53 9.40 -19.34
C ALA A 241 5.88 9.88 -20.76
N PRO A 242 6.42 11.11 -20.92
CA PRO A 242 6.92 11.62 -22.20
C PRO A 242 8.08 10.75 -22.70
N LYS A 243 8.24 10.67 -24.01
CA LYS A 243 9.31 9.89 -24.64
C LYS A 243 10.48 10.76 -25.08
N THR A 244 10.25 12.06 -25.25
CA THR A 244 11.23 13.03 -25.72
C THR A 244 11.15 14.30 -24.89
N ALA A 245 12.25 15.04 -24.84
CA ALA A 245 12.35 16.39 -24.27
C ALA A 245 12.98 17.34 -25.27
N VAL A 246 12.65 18.62 -25.22
CA VAL A 246 13.29 19.69 -25.98
C VAL A 246 14.25 20.40 -25.04
N LEU A 247 15.55 20.18 -25.22
CA LEU A 247 16.61 20.83 -24.46
C LEU A 247 17.11 22.08 -25.16
N LEU A 248 17.55 23.06 -24.37
CA LEU A 248 18.26 24.22 -24.86
C LEU A 248 19.77 24.01 -24.70
N GLN A 249 20.47 23.65 -25.78
CA GLN A 249 21.91 23.42 -25.82
C GLN A 249 22.55 24.52 -26.68
N ASP A 250 23.50 25.28 -26.13
CA ASP A 250 24.19 26.39 -26.79
C ASP A 250 23.24 27.42 -27.45
N GLY A 251 22.07 27.66 -26.85
CA GLY A 251 21.06 28.56 -27.34
C GLY A 251 20.18 28.00 -28.47
N GLN A 252 20.35 26.75 -28.87
CA GLN A 252 19.51 26.03 -29.84
C GLN A 252 18.64 24.98 -29.19
N GLU A 253 17.41 24.82 -29.69
CA GLU A 253 16.50 23.80 -29.25
C GLU A 253 16.82 22.47 -29.94
N VAL A 254 17.10 21.43 -29.11
CA VAL A 254 17.41 20.09 -29.59
C VAL A 254 16.43 19.11 -28.97
N THR A 255 15.75 18.33 -29.81
CA THR A 255 14.87 17.24 -29.30
C THR A 255 15.72 16.02 -29.04
N VAL A 256 15.70 15.57 -27.79
CA VAL A 256 16.44 14.37 -27.32
C VAL A 256 15.48 13.32 -26.76
N SER A 257 15.97 12.09 -26.63
CA SER A 257 15.25 11.05 -25.86
C SER A 257 15.19 11.43 -24.38
N ILE A 258 14.11 11.07 -23.69
CA ILE A 258 13.96 11.34 -22.25
C ILE A 258 15.10 10.70 -21.43
N GLU A 259 15.68 9.62 -21.92
CA GLU A 259 16.78 8.88 -21.28
C GLU A 259 18.13 9.65 -21.34
N GLU A 260 18.25 10.63 -22.23
CA GLU A 260 19.45 11.43 -22.42
C GLU A 260 19.46 12.70 -21.56
N VAL A 261 18.30 13.07 -20.97
CA VAL A 261 18.18 14.26 -20.14
C VAL A 261 18.91 14.05 -18.82
N GLN A 262 19.70 15.04 -18.41
CA GLN A 262 20.46 15.01 -17.16
C GLN A 262 19.96 16.09 -16.18
N ALA A 263 20.19 15.87 -14.89
CA ALA A 263 19.89 16.87 -13.88
C ALA A 263 20.75 18.14 -14.13
N GLY A 264 20.11 19.31 -14.15
CA GLY A 264 20.72 20.58 -14.48
C GLY A 264 20.46 21.06 -15.91
N ASP A 265 20.05 20.16 -16.83
CA ASP A 265 19.70 20.55 -18.20
C ASP A 265 18.54 21.56 -18.23
N ILE A 266 18.58 22.45 -19.21
CA ILE A 266 17.49 23.41 -19.43
C ILE A 266 16.58 22.86 -20.51
N PHE A 267 15.31 22.70 -20.19
CA PHE A 267 14.29 22.27 -21.15
C PHE A 267 13.20 23.31 -21.31
N VAL A 268 12.55 23.29 -22.46
CA VAL A 268 11.46 24.20 -22.81
C VAL A 268 10.16 23.42 -23.01
N VAL A 269 9.05 24.04 -22.61
CA VAL A 269 7.72 23.44 -22.75
C VAL A 269 6.74 24.48 -23.29
N ARG A 270 6.11 24.14 -24.41
CA ARG A 270 5.13 24.99 -25.08
C ARG A 270 3.71 24.65 -24.60
N PRO A 271 2.75 25.55 -24.83
CA PRO A 271 1.34 25.26 -24.57
C PRO A 271 0.88 23.97 -25.25
N GLY A 272 0.23 23.10 -24.49
CA GLY A 272 -0.25 21.79 -24.94
C GLY A 272 0.77 20.66 -24.84
N GLU A 273 2.04 20.94 -24.53
CA GLU A 273 3.07 19.91 -24.35
C GLU A 273 3.10 19.36 -22.92
N ASN A 274 3.52 18.10 -22.80
CA ASN A 274 3.78 17.48 -21.50
C ASN A 274 5.16 17.91 -20.97
N ILE A 275 5.26 18.16 -19.69
CA ILE A 275 6.52 18.43 -18.98
C ILE A 275 7.33 17.12 -18.95
N PRO A 276 8.56 17.12 -19.49
CA PRO A 276 9.32 15.90 -19.71
C PRO A 276 9.89 15.28 -18.41
N VAL A 277 10.44 16.11 -17.53
CA VAL A 277 11.08 15.72 -16.28
C VAL A 277 10.72 16.71 -15.17
N ASP A 278 10.97 16.36 -13.92
CA ASP A 278 10.75 17.29 -12.81
C ASP A 278 11.76 18.46 -12.90
N GLY A 279 11.30 19.67 -12.65
CA GLY A 279 12.13 20.85 -12.79
C GLY A 279 11.65 22.05 -11.97
N ILE A 280 12.40 23.15 -12.11
CA ILE A 280 12.07 24.48 -11.57
C ILE A 280 11.96 25.46 -12.74
N VAL A 281 10.91 26.25 -12.75
CA VAL A 281 10.70 27.31 -13.77
C VAL A 281 11.79 28.37 -13.60
N LEU A 282 12.54 28.65 -14.69
CA LEU A 282 13.56 29.68 -14.75
C LEU A 282 13.02 30.97 -15.38
N GLU A 283 12.08 30.83 -16.33
CA GLU A 283 11.54 31.93 -17.12
C GLU A 283 10.16 31.58 -17.62
N GLY A 284 9.24 32.52 -17.56
CA GLY A 284 7.87 32.39 -18.07
C GLY A 284 6.84 32.09 -16.95
N ASN A 285 5.57 32.30 -17.31
CA ASN A 285 4.42 32.01 -16.44
C ASN A 285 3.43 31.14 -17.23
N SER A 286 2.86 30.15 -16.60
CA SER A 286 1.86 29.28 -17.21
C SER A 286 0.91 28.66 -16.22
N ALA A 287 -0.28 28.30 -16.69
CA ALA A 287 -1.17 27.38 -15.99
C ALA A 287 -0.83 25.94 -16.37
N VAL A 288 -0.47 25.11 -15.41
CA VAL A 288 -0.09 23.70 -15.59
C VAL A 288 -1.19 22.78 -15.06
N ASN A 289 -1.66 21.87 -15.89
CA ASN A 289 -2.63 20.85 -15.48
C ASN A 289 -1.91 19.66 -14.84
N GLU A 290 -2.05 19.53 -13.55
CA GLU A 290 -1.45 18.44 -12.74
C GLU A 290 -2.43 17.29 -12.48
N ALA A 291 -3.58 17.24 -13.16
CA ALA A 291 -4.63 16.23 -12.95
C ALA A 291 -4.14 14.78 -13.10
N ALA A 292 -3.11 14.56 -13.91
CA ALA A 292 -2.50 13.25 -14.11
C ALA A 292 -1.84 12.68 -12.84
N LEU A 293 -1.30 13.53 -11.97
CA LEU A 293 -0.61 13.17 -10.73
C LEU A 293 -1.48 13.39 -9.50
N THR A 294 -2.20 14.51 -9.45
CA THR A 294 -2.99 14.91 -8.29
C THR A 294 -4.47 14.50 -8.38
N GLY A 295 -4.97 14.28 -9.60
CA GLY A 295 -6.39 14.06 -9.86
C GLY A 295 -7.25 15.33 -9.78
N GLU A 296 -6.64 16.53 -9.65
CA GLU A 296 -7.35 17.80 -9.67
C GLU A 296 -7.42 18.37 -11.10
N SER A 297 -8.63 18.72 -11.54
CA SER A 297 -8.84 19.22 -12.90
C SER A 297 -8.56 20.72 -13.05
N ILE A 298 -8.37 21.44 -11.94
CA ILE A 298 -8.10 22.89 -11.97
C ILE A 298 -6.61 23.08 -12.22
N PRO A 299 -6.19 23.77 -13.28
CA PRO A 299 -4.79 24.08 -13.54
C PRO A 299 -4.19 24.95 -12.42
N VAL A 300 -2.92 24.72 -12.14
CA VAL A 300 -2.14 25.46 -11.14
C VAL A 300 -1.25 26.47 -11.86
N ASP A 301 -1.33 27.74 -11.46
CA ASP A 301 -0.46 28.77 -11.99
C ASP A 301 0.98 28.55 -11.51
N LYS A 302 1.93 28.60 -12.44
CA LYS A 302 3.37 28.44 -12.20
C LYS A 302 4.10 29.68 -12.69
N ALA A 303 4.96 30.20 -11.85
CA ALA A 303 5.83 31.35 -12.09
C ALA A 303 7.31 30.97 -11.90
N GLU A 304 8.19 31.88 -12.12
CA GLU A 304 9.64 31.72 -11.89
C GLU A 304 9.92 31.30 -10.45
N GLY A 305 10.70 30.22 -10.29
CA GLY A 305 11.02 29.59 -9.00
C GLY A 305 10.10 28.45 -8.60
N ASP A 306 8.96 28.26 -9.25
CA ASP A 306 8.01 27.20 -8.95
C ASP A 306 8.47 25.84 -9.48
N LYS A 307 8.10 24.79 -8.75
CA LYS A 307 8.36 23.40 -9.14
C LYS A 307 7.32 22.94 -10.16
N VAL A 308 7.79 22.19 -11.15
CA VAL A 308 6.96 21.49 -12.14
C VAL A 308 7.31 20.00 -12.15
N SER A 309 6.31 19.15 -12.39
CA SER A 309 6.46 17.70 -12.33
C SER A 309 6.30 17.05 -13.70
N ALA A 310 7.03 15.97 -13.93
CA ALA A 310 6.95 15.18 -15.16
C ALA A 310 5.52 14.70 -15.43
N ALA A 311 5.16 14.60 -16.72
CA ALA A 311 3.85 14.16 -17.22
C ALA A 311 2.66 15.09 -16.92
N THR A 312 2.87 16.26 -16.32
CA THR A 312 1.87 17.32 -16.25
C THR A 312 1.81 18.09 -17.56
N VAL A 313 0.70 18.74 -17.87
CA VAL A 313 0.46 19.40 -19.17
C VAL A 313 0.53 20.90 -19.02
N ASN A 314 1.42 21.53 -19.75
CA ASN A 314 1.48 22.99 -19.85
C ASN A 314 0.29 23.50 -20.70
N GLN A 315 -0.58 24.36 -20.14
CA GLN A 315 -1.81 24.77 -20.83
C GLN A 315 -1.72 26.12 -21.58
N SER A 316 -0.96 27.06 -21.04
CA SER A 316 -1.05 28.43 -21.56
C SER A 316 0.31 29.01 -22.01
N GLY A 317 1.16 29.44 -21.12
CA GLY A 317 2.40 30.13 -21.40
C GLY A 317 3.54 29.25 -21.92
N PHE A 318 4.57 29.87 -22.47
CA PHE A 318 5.86 29.20 -22.71
C PHE A 318 6.67 29.25 -21.40
N ILE A 319 7.21 28.15 -20.99
CA ILE A 319 8.06 28.05 -19.80
C ILE A 319 9.41 27.41 -20.13
N LYS A 320 10.47 27.97 -19.54
CA LYS A 320 11.81 27.41 -19.54
C LYS A 320 12.13 26.89 -18.14
N CYS A 321 12.52 25.65 -18.05
CA CYS A 321 12.72 24.98 -16.77
C CYS A 321 14.11 24.35 -16.69
N ARG A 322 14.64 24.24 -15.47
CA ARG A 322 15.86 23.47 -15.18
C ARG A 322 15.46 22.12 -14.60
N ALA A 323 15.95 21.04 -15.19
CA ALA A 323 15.74 19.68 -14.71
C ALA A 323 16.34 19.50 -13.30
N THR A 324 15.54 18.97 -12.37
CA THR A 324 15.96 18.69 -11.00
C THR A 324 16.04 17.21 -10.72
N ARG A 325 15.08 16.43 -11.25
CA ARG A 325 15.02 14.96 -11.15
C ARG A 325 14.75 14.37 -12.51
N VAL A 326 15.47 13.31 -12.86
CA VAL A 326 15.43 12.69 -14.18
C VAL A 326 15.32 11.16 -14.04
N GLY A 327 14.86 10.49 -15.10
CA GLY A 327 14.80 9.03 -15.15
C GLY A 327 13.94 8.40 -14.04
N GLU A 328 14.51 7.49 -13.26
CA GLU A 328 13.83 6.77 -12.18
C GLU A 328 13.50 7.67 -10.97
N ASP A 329 14.20 8.80 -10.82
CA ASP A 329 14.01 9.72 -9.68
C ASP A 329 12.86 10.72 -9.90
N THR A 330 12.24 10.78 -11.10
CA THR A 330 11.10 11.67 -11.34
C THR A 330 9.90 11.28 -10.47
N THR A 331 9.11 12.28 -10.10
CA THR A 331 7.88 12.08 -9.30
C THR A 331 6.96 11.02 -9.92
N LEU A 332 6.78 11.05 -11.25
CA LEU A 332 5.98 10.04 -11.95
C LEU A 332 6.58 8.63 -11.80
N SER A 333 7.90 8.46 -11.95
CA SER A 333 8.59 7.18 -11.83
C SER A 333 8.46 6.63 -10.41
N GLN A 334 8.60 7.47 -9.39
CA GLN A 334 8.40 7.09 -7.98
C GLN A 334 6.95 6.65 -7.71
N ILE A 335 5.96 7.33 -8.30
CA ILE A 335 4.54 6.93 -8.22
C ILE A 335 4.33 5.54 -8.84
N ILE A 336 4.85 5.32 -10.04
CA ILE A 336 4.76 4.03 -10.74
C ILE A 336 5.42 2.93 -9.90
N GLN A 337 6.59 3.21 -9.32
CA GLN A 337 7.30 2.29 -8.47
C GLN A 337 6.52 1.95 -7.20
N MET A 338 5.96 2.94 -6.49
CA MET A 338 5.14 2.72 -5.30
C MET A 338 3.91 1.84 -5.61
N VAL A 339 3.21 2.08 -6.71
CA VAL A 339 2.06 1.25 -7.12
C VAL A 339 2.50 -0.17 -7.49
N SER A 340 3.66 -0.32 -8.13
CA SER A 340 4.24 -1.62 -8.47
C SER A 340 4.65 -2.40 -7.22
N ASP A 341 5.29 -1.75 -6.25
CA ASP A 341 5.70 -2.34 -4.97
C ASP A 341 4.49 -2.78 -4.14
N ALA A 342 3.46 -1.94 -4.08
CA ALA A 342 2.21 -2.30 -3.43
C ALA A 342 1.56 -3.55 -4.08
N ALA A 343 1.63 -3.67 -5.41
CA ALA A 343 1.13 -4.85 -6.11
C ALA A 343 1.99 -6.11 -5.90
N ALA A 344 3.27 -5.94 -5.59
CA ALA A 344 4.20 -7.05 -5.32
C ALA A 344 4.11 -7.56 -3.87
N THR A 345 3.62 -6.75 -2.93
CA THR A 345 3.48 -7.12 -1.51
C THR A 345 2.18 -7.89 -1.25
N LYS A 346 2.15 -8.68 -0.18
CA LYS A 346 0.96 -9.42 0.25
C LYS A 346 0.40 -8.87 1.56
N ALA A 347 -0.87 -8.50 1.54
CA ALA A 347 -1.62 -8.16 2.75
C ALA A 347 -1.75 -9.37 3.70
N PRO A 348 -1.86 -9.16 5.02
CA PRO A 348 -2.06 -10.22 6.01
C PRO A 348 -3.22 -11.15 5.69
N ILE A 349 -4.35 -10.61 5.23
CA ILE A 349 -5.53 -11.40 4.84
C ILE A 349 -5.24 -12.32 3.64
N ALA A 350 -4.36 -11.92 2.71
CA ALA A 350 -3.94 -12.75 1.58
C ALA A 350 -3.08 -13.94 2.05
N LYS A 351 -2.20 -13.73 3.04
CA LYS A 351 -1.38 -14.81 3.63
C LYS A 351 -2.26 -15.87 4.30
N ILE A 352 -3.35 -15.46 4.97
CA ILE A 352 -4.33 -16.38 5.57
C ILE A 352 -5.06 -17.17 4.47
N ALA A 353 -5.52 -16.52 3.42
CA ALA A 353 -6.20 -17.17 2.29
C ALA A 353 -5.28 -18.20 1.59
N ASP A 354 -4.00 -17.87 1.40
CA ASP A 354 -3.01 -18.79 0.83
C ASP A 354 -2.77 -20.02 1.71
N LYS A 355 -2.69 -19.84 3.03
CA LYS A 355 -2.55 -20.94 4.01
C LYS A 355 -3.74 -21.89 3.95
N VAL A 356 -4.96 -21.34 3.92
CA VAL A 356 -6.20 -22.13 3.77
C VAL A 356 -6.19 -22.88 2.43
N SER A 357 -5.82 -22.22 1.33
CA SER A 357 -5.73 -22.84 0.00
C SER A 357 -4.75 -24.03 -0.03
N GLY A 358 -3.63 -23.95 0.70
CA GLY A 358 -2.64 -25.02 0.78
C GLY A 358 -3.13 -26.29 1.47
N VAL A 359 -4.08 -26.18 2.42
CA VAL A 359 -4.71 -27.32 3.11
C VAL A 359 -5.93 -27.82 2.33
N PHE A 360 -6.59 -26.95 1.59
CA PHE A 360 -7.87 -27.25 0.93
C PHE A 360 -7.74 -28.34 -0.14
N VAL A 361 -6.73 -28.29 -1.01
CA VAL A 361 -6.56 -29.26 -2.09
C VAL A 361 -6.33 -30.69 -1.58
N PRO A 362 -5.42 -30.95 -0.62
CA PRO A 362 -5.33 -32.28 0.01
C PRO A 362 -6.63 -32.75 0.65
N ALA A 363 -7.34 -31.86 1.38
CA ALA A 363 -8.62 -32.18 2.00
C ALA A 363 -9.67 -32.62 0.97
N VAL A 364 -9.77 -31.94 -0.16
CA VAL A 364 -10.69 -32.27 -1.26
C VAL A 364 -10.37 -33.63 -1.87
N ILE A 365 -9.09 -33.92 -2.11
CA ILE A 365 -8.68 -35.26 -2.62
C ILE A 365 -9.12 -36.33 -1.64
N THR A 366 -8.93 -36.12 -0.34
CA THR A 366 -9.38 -37.07 0.71
C THR A 366 -10.89 -37.25 0.70
N ILE A 367 -11.66 -36.16 0.60
CA ILE A 367 -13.14 -36.21 0.50
C ILE A 367 -13.57 -37.00 -0.74
N ALA A 368 -12.92 -36.79 -1.89
CA ALA A 368 -13.24 -37.50 -3.13
C ALA A 368 -13.00 -39.02 -2.99
N VAL A 369 -11.88 -39.41 -2.37
CA VAL A 369 -11.58 -40.81 -2.10
C VAL A 369 -12.61 -41.42 -1.11
N ILE A 370 -12.94 -40.68 -0.04
CA ILE A 370 -13.99 -41.13 0.90
C ILE A 370 -15.33 -41.28 0.17
N THR A 371 -15.72 -40.29 -0.66
CA THR A 371 -16.96 -40.35 -1.46
C THR A 371 -16.98 -41.58 -2.34
N PHE A 372 -15.89 -41.89 -3.02
CA PHE A 372 -15.78 -43.10 -3.85
C PHE A 372 -15.99 -44.36 -3.01
N ILE A 373 -15.28 -44.51 -1.88
CA ILE A 373 -15.39 -45.69 -1.01
C ILE A 373 -16.80 -45.84 -0.46
N VAL A 374 -17.44 -44.77 -0.01
CA VAL A 374 -18.80 -44.81 0.56
C VAL A 374 -19.82 -45.31 -0.48
N TRP A 375 -19.76 -44.82 -1.74
CA TRP A 375 -20.68 -45.27 -2.77
C TRP A 375 -20.42 -46.71 -3.22
N MET A 376 -19.15 -47.16 -3.23
CA MET A 376 -18.82 -48.56 -3.44
C MET A 376 -19.40 -49.46 -2.34
N LEU A 377 -19.26 -49.06 -1.07
CA LEU A 377 -19.84 -49.79 0.09
C LEU A 377 -21.37 -49.73 0.07
N ALA A 378 -21.97 -48.71 -0.47
CA ALA A 378 -23.43 -48.62 -0.69
C ALA A 378 -23.95 -49.50 -1.84
N GLY A 379 -23.08 -50.32 -2.47
CA GLY A 379 -23.46 -51.26 -3.50
C GLY A 379 -23.68 -50.66 -4.89
N GLN A 380 -23.22 -49.43 -5.13
CA GLN A 380 -23.29 -48.77 -6.45
C GLN A 380 -22.19 -49.27 -7.38
N THR A 381 -22.38 -49.08 -8.69
CA THR A 381 -21.37 -49.45 -9.70
C THR A 381 -20.09 -48.60 -9.53
N PHE A 382 -18.96 -49.16 -9.98
CA PHE A 382 -17.68 -48.46 -9.98
C PHE A 382 -17.77 -47.13 -10.75
N GLY A 383 -18.41 -47.11 -11.93
CA GLY A 383 -18.61 -45.91 -12.71
C GLY A 383 -19.42 -44.85 -12.00
N TYR A 384 -20.47 -45.25 -11.28
CA TYR A 384 -21.29 -44.33 -10.48
C TYR A 384 -20.49 -43.70 -9.33
N ALA A 385 -19.77 -44.52 -8.56
CA ALA A 385 -18.92 -44.04 -7.45
C ALA A 385 -17.82 -43.12 -7.95
N LEU A 386 -17.16 -43.47 -9.07
CA LEU A 386 -16.13 -42.68 -9.70
C LEU A 386 -16.67 -41.32 -10.18
N ALA A 387 -17.86 -41.28 -10.79
CA ALA A 387 -18.49 -40.04 -11.23
C ALA A 387 -18.74 -39.06 -10.07
N ARG A 388 -19.13 -39.55 -8.89
CA ARG A 388 -19.30 -38.71 -7.67
C ARG A 388 -17.96 -38.16 -7.17
N ALA A 389 -16.93 -39.01 -7.10
CA ALA A 389 -15.59 -38.61 -6.72
C ALA A 389 -15.03 -37.53 -7.69
N ILE A 390 -15.18 -37.71 -8.99
CA ILE A 390 -14.79 -36.74 -10.01
C ILE A 390 -15.55 -35.43 -9.82
N SER A 391 -16.87 -35.48 -9.58
CA SER A 391 -17.69 -34.29 -9.32
C SER A 391 -17.14 -33.48 -8.14
N VAL A 392 -16.73 -34.15 -7.03
CA VAL A 392 -16.10 -33.51 -5.87
C VAL A 392 -14.78 -32.85 -6.25
N LEU A 393 -13.90 -33.54 -7.00
CA LEU A 393 -12.61 -32.97 -7.43
C LEU A 393 -12.79 -31.72 -8.29
N VAL A 394 -13.73 -31.74 -9.22
CA VAL A 394 -13.94 -30.67 -10.19
C VAL A 394 -14.56 -29.42 -9.56
N ILE A 395 -15.63 -29.59 -8.74
CA ILE A 395 -16.30 -28.42 -8.14
C ILE A 395 -15.44 -27.70 -7.12
N SER A 396 -14.50 -28.40 -6.51
CA SER A 396 -13.71 -27.92 -5.36
C SER A 396 -12.47 -27.12 -5.77
N CYS A 397 -12.41 -26.56 -6.96
CA CYS A 397 -11.26 -25.76 -7.35
C CYS A 397 -11.22 -24.42 -6.58
N PRO A 398 -10.13 -24.11 -5.87
CA PRO A 398 -9.99 -22.85 -5.13
C PRO A 398 -9.54 -21.66 -6.01
N CYS A 399 -9.92 -21.63 -7.29
CA CYS A 399 -9.47 -20.62 -8.26
C CYS A 399 -9.82 -19.19 -7.81
N ALA A 400 -11.07 -18.98 -7.38
CA ALA A 400 -11.59 -17.70 -6.94
C ALA A 400 -10.88 -17.20 -5.66
N LEU A 401 -10.50 -18.12 -4.77
CA LEU A 401 -9.83 -17.80 -3.50
C LEU A 401 -8.47 -17.14 -3.73
N GLY A 402 -7.68 -17.64 -4.69
CA GLY A 402 -6.37 -17.08 -5.03
C GLY A 402 -6.42 -15.69 -5.66
N LEU A 403 -7.58 -15.27 -6.19
CA LEU A 403 -7.79 -13.96 -6.84
C LEU A 403 -8.51 -12.97 -5.93
N ALA A 404 -9.24 -13.44 -4.93
CA ALA A 404 -10.16 -12.65 -4.10
C ALA A 404 -9.47 -11.41 -3.48
N THR A 405 -8.27 -11.56 -2.97
CA THR A 405 -7.52 -10.50 -2.31
C THR A 405 -6.66 -9.69 -3.28
N PRO A 406 -5.79 -10.28 -4.14
CA PRO A 406 -4.89 -9.49 -4.97
C PRO A 406 -5.59 -8.57 -5.95
N VAL A 407 -6.72 -9.02 -6.53
CA VAL A 407 -7.47 -8.20 -7.50
C VAL A 407 -8.09 -6.98 -6.81
N ALA A 408 -8.70 -7.15 -5.64
CA ALA A 408 -9.31 -6.05 -4.90
C ALA A 408 -8.25 -5.02 -4.42
N ILE A 409 -7.08 -5.49 -3.96
CA ILE A 409 -5.96 -4.63 -3.56
C ILE A 409 -5.46 -3.82 -4.76
N MET A 410 -5.25 -4.46 -5.91
CA MET A 410 -4.76 -3.76 -7.09
C MET A 410 -5.75 -2.71 -7.61
N VAL A 411 -7.04 -3.01 -7.61
CA VAL A 411 -8.07 -2.03 -7.99
C VAL A 411 -8.13 -0.91 -6.95
N GLY A 412 -8.05 -1.22 -5.65
CA GLY A 412 -8.02 -0.24 -4.58
C GLY A 412 -6.81 0.70 -4.68
N ASN A 413 -5.60 0.16 -4.87
CA ASN A 413 -4.39 0.96 -5.08
C ASN A 413 -4.47 1.81 -6.34
N GLY A 414 -4.98 1.25 -7.44
CA GLY A 414 -5.17 1.98 -8.69
C GLY A 414 -6.16 3.15 -8.53
N MET A 415 -7.23 2.96 -7.75
CA MET A 415 -8.16 4.03 -7.41
C MET A 415 -7.52 5.10 -6.52
N GLY A 416 -6.75 4.68 -5.52
CA GLY A 416 -5.98 5.61 -4.68
C GLY A 416 -5.02 6.45 -5.50
N ALA A 417 -4.16 5.81 -6.30
CA ALA A 417 -3.17 6.48 -7.15
C ALA A 417 -3.80 7.49 -8.12
N LYS A 418 -4.95 7.13 -8.72
CA LYS A 418 -5.69 8.04 -9.62
C LYS A 418 -6.15 9.33 -8.93
N HIS A 419 -6.30 9.32 -7.61
CA HIS A 419 -6.73 10.48 -6.81
C HIS A 419 -5.59 11.08 -5.98
N GLY A 420 -4.35 10.66 -6.23
CA GLY A 420 -3.18 11.14 -5.51
C GLY A 420 -3.00 10.52 -4.12
N ILE A 421 -3.66 9.40 -3.82
CA ILE A 421 -3.52 8.66 -2.56
C ILE A 421 -2.73 7.38 -2.85
N MET A 422 -1.51 7.26 -2.33
CA MET A 422 -0.60 6.16 -2.62
C MET A 422 -0.31 5.34 -1.39
N PHE A 423 -0.60 4.05 -1.47
CA PHE A 423 -0.24 3.08 -0.44
C PHE A 423 1.04 2.36 -0.89
N LYS A 424 2.11 2.43 -0.10
CA LYS A 424 3.40 1.81 -0.45
C LYS A 424 3.35 0.29 -0.47
N THR A 425 2.45 -0.31 0.31
CA THR A 425 2.31 -1.76 0.39
C THR A 425 0.84 -2.18 0.46
N ALA A 426 0.57 -3.44 0.14
CA ALA A 426 -0.75 -4.03 0.36
C ALA A 426 -1.13 -4.07 1.86
N VAL A 427 -0.11 -4.12 2.75
CA VAL A 427 -0.32 -4.03 4.21
C VAL A 427 -0.82 -2.65 4.58
N SER A 428 -0.20 -1.60 4.03
CA SER A 428 -0.61 -0.20 4.27
C SER A 428 -2.06 0.02 3.86
N LEU A 429 -2.48 -0.49 2.69
CA LEU A 429 -3.88 -0.42 2.25
C LEU A 429 -4.82 -1.18 3.20
N GLU A 430 -4.42 -2.36 3.71
CA GLU A 430 -5.25 -3.14 4.64
C GLU A 430 -5.36 -2.46 6.01
N GLU A 431 -4.24 -1.96 6.56
CA GLU A 431 -4.20 -1.46 7.94
C GLU A 431 -4.79 -0.06 8.08
N THR A 432 -4.66 0.83 7.07
CA THR A 432 -5.19 2.21 7.12
C THR A 432 -6.66 2.26 7.54
N GLY A 433 -7.49 1.34 7.07
CA GLY A 433 -8.92 1.29 7.41
C GLY A 433 -9.23 0.86 8.85
N LYS A 434 -8.24 0.32 9.57
CA LYS A 434 -8.36 -0.21 10.94
C LYS A 434 -7.92 0.79 12.01
N MET A 435 -7.48 1.99 11.62
CA MET A 435 -7.00 3.03 12.54
C MET A 435 -8.14 3.51 13.46
N GLN A 436 -7.80 3.70 14.73
CA GLN A 436 -8.72 4.12 15.79
C GLN A 436 -8.43 5.53 16.28
N ILE A 437 -7.17 5.95 16.17
CA ILE A 437 -6.67 7.27 16.53
C ILE A 437 -5.93 7.82 15.31
N VAL A 438 -6.18 9.09 14.99
CA VAL A 438 -5.41 9.86 14.00
C VAL A 438 -4.75 11.02 14.73
N ALA A 439 -3.42 10.97 14.79
CA ALA A 439 -2.58 12.05 15.29
C ALA A 439 -2.19 12.95 14.12
N LEU A 440 -2.54 14.22 14.19
CA LEU A 440 -2.27 15.22 13.15
C LEU A 440 -1.17 16.16 13.64
N ASP A 441 -0.14 16.37 12.85
CA ASP A 441 0.72 17.54 13.07
C ASP A 441 -0.08 18.83 12.83
N LYS A 442 0.35 19.93 13.45
CA LYS A 442 -0.30 21.22 13.21
C LYS A 442 0.14 21.82 11.88
N THR A 443 1.46 22.06 11.74
CA THR A 443 2.05 22.89 10.70
C THR A 443 2.07 22.16 9.36
N GLY A 444 1.59 22.78 8.26
CA GLY A 444 1.54 22.16 6.95
C GLY A 444 0.45 21.07 6.80
N THR A 445 -0.06 20.52 7.92
CA THR A 445 -1.08 19.47 7.95
C THR A 445 -2.48 20.05 8.23
N ILE A 446 -2.73 20.56 9.44
CA ILE A 446 -4.01 21.24 9.80
C ILE A 446 -4.00 22.66 9.26
N THR A 447 -2.85 23.32 9.32
CA THR A 447 -2.63 24.71 8.86
C THR A 447 -1.89 24.70 7.52
N SER A 448 -1.86 25.85 6.85
CA SER A 448 -1.18 26.00 5.54
C SER A 448 0.35 25.86 5.64
N GLY A 449 0.93 26.00 6.82
CA GLY A 449 2.37 26.03 7.03
C GLY A 449 3.05 27.35 6.62
N GLU A 450 2.29 28.24 6.04
CA GLU A 450 2.72 29.59 5.66
C GLU A 450 2.00 30.63 6.51
N PRO A 451 2.73 31.42 7.31
CA PRO A 451 2.14 32.53 8.05
C PRO A 451 1.51 33.55 7.10
N LYS A 452 0.33 34.05 7.47
CA LYS A 452 -0.37 35.10 6.73
C LYS A 452 -0.75 36.23 7.65
N VAL A 453 -0.82 37.47 7.12
CA VAL A 453 -1.38 38.59 7.86
C VAL A 453 -2.88 38.34 8.00
N THR A 454 -3.38 38.34 9.24
CA THR A 454 -4.80 38.10 9.57
C THR A 454 -5.52 39.35 9.99
N ASP A 455 -4.83 40.29 10.64
CA ASP A 455 -5.42 41.54 11.11
C ASP A 455 -4.39 42.65 11.00
N ILE A 456 -4.85 43.83 10.58
CA ILE A 456 -4.10 45.07 10.57
C ILE A 456 -4.87 46.05 11.45
N ILE A 457 -4.29 46.46 12.57
CA ILE A 457 -4.92 47.30 13.58
C ILE A 457 -4.08 48.59 13.71
N PRO A 458 -4.42 49.66 12.97
CA PRO A 458 -3.73 50.95 13.06
C PRO A 458 -3.99 51.62 14.42
N ALA A 459 -3.00 52.41 14.87
CA ALA A 459 -3.17 53.26 16.01
C ALA A 459 -4.03 54.48 15.66
N GLU A 460 -4.46 55.23 16.69
CA GLU A 460 -5.33 56.42 16.48
C GLU A 460 -4.61 57.48 15.63
N GLY A 461 -5.26 57.84 14.50
CA GLY A 461 -4.72 58.78 13.52
C GLY A 461 -3.64 58.22 12.56
N VAL A 462 -3.57 56.89 12.40
CA VAL A 462 -2.77 56.18 11.38
C VAL A 462 -3.70 55.42 10.48
N SER A 463 -3.44 55.39 9.18
CA SER A 463 -4.18 54.56 8.24
C SER A 463 -3.60 53.14 8.15
N GLU A 464 -4.43 52.17 7.74
CA GLU A 464 -3.94 50.81 7.48
C GLU A 464 -2.82 50.77 6.42
N GLU A 465 -2.96 51.60 5.38
CA GLU A 465 -1.97 51.70 4.32
C GLU A 465 -0.65 52.26 4.82
N GLU A 466 -0.66 53.30 5.70
CA GLU A 466 0.54 53.87 6.31
C GLU A 466 1.25 52.83 7.20
N LEU A 467 0.49 52.11 8.03
CA LEU A 467 1.02 51.04 8.89
C LEU A 467 1.66 49.94 8.05
N LEU A 468 0.97 49.46 7.02
CA LEU A 468 1.48 48.38 6.17
C LEU A 468 2.70 48.86 5.34
N GLN A 469 2.71 50.12 4.86
CA GLN A 469 3.86 50.66 4.15
C GLN A 469 5.13 50.74 5.02
N MET A 470 4.99 51.20 6.26
CA MET A 470 6.10 51.27 7.21
C MET A 470 6.59 49.87 7.63
N ALA A 471 5.66 48.96 7.88
CA ALA A 471 5.99 47.59 8.17
C ALA A 471 6.70 46.89 6.98
N PHE A 472 6.20 47.07 5.76
CA PHE A 472 6.83 46.58 4.53
C PHE A 472 8.26 47.12 4.34
N ALA A 473 8.46 48.42 4.52
CA ALA A 473 9.78 49.01 4.40
C ALA A 473 10.78 48.40 5.42
N LEU A 474 10.35 48.18 6.67
CA LEU A 474 11.16 47.61 7.74
C LEU A 474 11.46 46.12 7.53
N GLU A 475 10.44 45.33 7.17
CA GLU A 475 10.53 43.86 7.05
C GLU A 475 11.21 43.40 5.74
N LYS A 476 11.31 44.28 4.71
CA LYS A 476 11.90 43.94 3.41
C LYS A 476 13.34 43.41 3.49
N LYS A 477 14.08 43.78 4.55
CA LYS A 477 15.46 43.32 4.82
C LYS A 477 15.53 42.21 5.86
N SER A 478 14.38 41.73 6.38
CA SER A 478 14.30 40.71 7.41
C SER A 478 14.19 39.31 6.75
N GLU A 479 14.97 38.36 7.26
CA GLU A 479 14.89 36.95 6.86
C GLU A 479 13.90 36.14 7.73
N HIS A 480 13.18 36.78 8.65
CA HIS A 480 12.27 36.11 9.55
C HIS A 480 11.02 35.58 8.82
N PRO A 481 10.54 34.36 9.10
CA PRO A 481 9.36 33.80 8.42
C PRO A 481 8.10 34.68 8.51
N LEU A 482 7.91 35.42 9.61
CA LEU A 482 6.78 36.37 9.76
C LEU A 482 6.90 37.59 8.85
N ALA A 483 8.13 38.01 8.50
CA ALA A 483 8.36 39.09 7.54
C ALA A 483 7.76 38.76 6.17
N LYS A 484 7.96 37.51 5.71
CA LYS A 484 7.40 37.06 4.40
C LYS A 484 5.90 37.29 4.32
N ALA A 485 5.15 37.04 5.43
CA ALA A 485 3.71 37.26 5.47
C ALA A 485 3.33 38.72 5.24
N ILE A 486 4.08 39.65 5.85
CA ILE A 486 3.87 41.10 5.70
C ILE A 486 4.23 41.57 4.27
N LEU A 487 5.33 41.04 3.72
CA LEU A 487 5.75 41.32 2.35
C LEU A 487 4.69 40.91 1.34
N LEU A 488 4.21 39.68 1.42
CA LEU A 488 3.16 39.14 0.53
C LEU A 488 1.85 39.94 0.65
N GLU A 489 1.47 40.37 1.84
CA GLU A 489 0.24 41.16 2.03
C GLU A 489 0.41 42.56 1.44
N ALA A 490 1.58 43.21 1.63
CA ALA A 490 1.89 44.50 1.05
C ALA A 490 1.91 44.46 -0.50
N GLU A 491 2.48 43.41 -1.08
CA GLU A 491 2.47 43.17 -2.53
C GLU A 491 1.05 42.96 -3.05
N ARG A 492 0.22 42.19 -2.33
CA ARG A 492 -1.20 41.95 -2.68
C ARG A 492 -1.98 43.27 -2.72
N GLN A 493 -1.72 44.16 -1.77
CA GLN A 493 -2.34 45.49 -1.69
C GLN A 493 -1.64 46.50 -2.59
N LYS A 494 -0.58 46.11 -3.32
CA LYS A 494 0.22 46.96 -4.23
C LYS A 494 0.85 48.17 -3.53
N VAL A 495 1.21 48.02 -2.26
CA VAL A 495 1.92 49.03 -1.47
C VAL A 495 3.34 49.16 -1.99
N ARG A 496 3.82 50.39 -2.15
CA ARG A 496 5.21 50.64 -2.55
C ARG A 496 6.12 50.66 -1.32
N ALA A 497 7.18 49.86 -1.36
CA ALA A 497 8.21 49.89 -0.35
C ALA A 497 9.14 51.05 -0.54
N GLU A 498 9.40 51.77 0.52
CA GLU A 498 10.51 52.74 0.60
C GLU A 498 11.77 52.05 1.12
N GLU A 499 12.97 52.52 0.71
CA GLU A 499 14.20 51.95 1.22
C GLU A 499 14.58 52.50 2.58
N VAL A 500 14.87 51.63 3.51
CA VAL A 500 15.37 51.96 4.84
C VAL A 500 16.90 51.88 4.89
N SER A 501 17.50 52.78 5.69
CA SER A 501 18.94 52.78 6.07
C SER A 501 19.10 52.25 7.49
N ASP A 502 20.34 51.97 7.91
CA ASP A 502 20.73 51.55 9.26
C ASP A 502 19.88 50.42 9.84
N PHE A 503 19.54 49.42 8.98
CA PHE A 503 18.77 48.27 9.40
C PHE A 503 19.55 47.42 10.44
N GLN A 504 18.89 47.09 11.53
CA GLN A 504 19.40 46.25 12.63
C GLN A 504 18.36 45.25 13.05
N ALA A 505 18.72 43.97 13.01
CA ALA A 505 17.95 42.91 13.65
C ALA A 505 18.38 42.83 15.12
N LEU A 506 17.40 42.89 16.04
CA LEU A 506 17.59 42.83 17.49
C LEU A 506 17.11 41.48 18.01
N PRO A 507 17.99 40.46 18.16
CA PRO A 507 17.57 39.10 18.51
C PRO A 507 16.68 39.06 19.76
N GLY A 508 15.51 38.37 19.64
CA GLY A 508 14.52 38.24 20.70
C GLY A 508 13.63 39.47 20.94
N ASN A 509 13.91 40.63 20.34
CA ASN A 509 13.15 41.88 20.49
C ASN A 509 12.40 42.30 19.22
N GLY A 510 13.10 42.45 18.12
CA GLY A 510 12.51 42.87 16.85
C GLY A 510 13.52 43.48 15.89
N LEU A 511 13.09 44.50 15.17
CA LEU A 511 13.85 45.17 14.14
C LEU A 511 13.91 46.71 14.41
N ALA A 512 14.97 47.35 13.94
CA ALA A 512 15.10 48.81 13.90
C ALA A 512 15.72 49.26 12.58
N ALA A 513 15.28 50.38 12.05
CA ALA A 513 15.85 51.00 10.84
C ALA A 513 15.59 52.52 10.84
N SER A 514 16.18 53.22 9.89
CA SER A 514 15.94 54.67 9.66
C SER A 514 15.27 54.89 8.33
N LEU A 515 14.16 55.62 8.30
CA LEU A 515 13.46 56.06 7.11
C LEU A 515 13.32 57.59 7.08
N HIS A 516 13.86 58.23 6.09
CA HIS A 516 13.89 59.72 5.96
C HIS A 516 14.34 60.43 7.21
N GLY A 517 15.32 59.89 7.94
CA GLY A 517 15.85 60.44 9.17
C GLY A 517 15.05 60.17 10.45
N SER A 518 13.90 59.50 10.33
CA SER A 518 13.11 59.03 11.48
C SER A 518 13.40 57.53 11.76
N ARG A 519 13.46 57.13 13.01
CA ARG A 519 13.66 55.72 13.41
C ARG A 519 12.36 54.96 13.35
N LEU A 520 12.41 53.79 12.70
CA LEU A 520 11.33 52.80 12.67
C LEU A 520 11.71 51.63 13.56
N PHE A 521 10.73 51.07 14.25
CA PHE A 521 10.87 49.90 15.11
C PHE A 521 9.73 48.94 14.81
N GLY A 522 10.06 47.63 14.79
CA GLY A 522 9.07 46.57 14.67
C GLY A 522 9.43 45.42 15.60
N GLY A 523 8.46 44.83 16.32
CA GLY A 523 8.80 43.73 17.23
C GLY A 523 7.70 43.34 18.20
N ASN A 524 8.08 42.65 19.24
CA ASN A 524 7.17 42.17 20.27
C ASN A 524 6.69 43.30 21.21
N MET A 525 5.60 43.07 21.93
CA MET A 525 5.01 44.05 22.86
C MET A 525 6.00 44.55 23.92
N LYS A 526 6.87 43.68 24.44
CA LYS A 526 7.86 44.05 25.46
C LYS A 526 8.83 45.10 24.93
N PHE A 527 9.40 44.84 23.75
CA PHE A 527 10.36 45.77 23.13
C PHE A 527 9.72 47.13 22.79
N ILE A 528 8.54 47.12 22.18
CA ILE A 528 7.89 48.37 21.75
C ILE A 528 7.35 49.16 22.95
N SER A 529 6.96 48.50 24.06
CA SER A 529 6.55 49.20 25.28
C SER A 529 7.69 49.98 26.00
N GLU A 530 8.94 49.67 25.68
CA GLU A 530 10.13 50.45 26.15
C GLU A 530 10.33 51.72 25.32
N ILE A 531 9.79 51.77 24.07
CA ILE A 531 9.98 52.88 23.13
C ILE A 531 8.79 53.85 23.17
N CYS A 532 7.57 53.30 23.15
CA CYS A 532 6.33 54.11 23.12
C CYS A 532 5.27 53.61 24.09
N LYS A 533 4.33 54.49 24.42
CA LYS A 533 3.20 54.14 25.35
C LYS A 533 2.13 53.38 24.58
N ILE A 534 1.83 52.14 25.03
CA ILE A 534 0.72 51.33 24.50
C ILE A 534 -0.51 51.52 25.41
N SER A 535 -1.65 51.89 24.85
CA SER A 535 -2.89 52.10 25.59
C SER A 535 -3.42 50.76 26.14
N GLU A 536 -4.16 50.79 27.26
CA GLU A 536 -4.79 49.60 27.83
C GLU A 536 -5.84 48.98 26.88
N LYS A 537 -6.45 49.77 26.03
CA LYS A 537 -7.38 49.31 24.99
C LYS A 537 -6.62 48.43 23.98
N GLN A 538 -5.44 48.88 23.51
CA GLN A 538 -4.61 48.17 22.57
C GLN A 538 -4.05 46.86 23.19
N LYS A 539 -3.59 46.92 24.44
CA LYS A 539 -3.16 45.71 25.16
C LYS A 539 -4.21 44.64 25.21
N ARG A 540 -5.45 44.99 25.55
CA ARG A 540 -6.60 44.02 25.55
C ARG A 540 -6.89 43.48 24.19
N GLN A 541 -6.82 44.29 23.11
CA GLN A 541 -7.01 43.83 21.75
C GLN A 541 -5.95 42.83 21.34
N VAL A 542 -4.70 43.09 21.70
CA VAL A 542 -3.57 42.20 21.39
C VAL A 542 -3.62 40.93 22.23
N GLU A 543 -4.04 40.99 23.49
CA GLU A 543 -4.28 39.82 24.32
C GLU A 543 -5.36 38.90 23.68
N ALA A 544 -6.43 39.49 23.18
CA ALA A 544 -7.45 38.73 22.45
C ALA A 544 -6.93 38.06 21.18
N LEU A 545 -6.12 38.78 20.38
CA LEU A 545 -5.44 38.20 19.21
C LEU A 545 -4.51 37.02 19.58
N ALA A 546 -3.75 37.18 20.69
CA ALA A 546 -2.89 36.11 21.18
C ALA A 546 -3.68 34.91 21.75
N GLU A 547 -4.89 35.15 22.29
CA GLU A 547 -5.82 34.11 22.71
C GLU A 547 -6.41 33.32 21.52
N ASP A 548 -6.54 34.00 20.38
CA ASP A 548 -6.96 33.37 19.10
C ASP A 548 -5.78 32.67 18.38
N GLY A 549 -4.60 32.62 18.99
CA GLY A 549 -3.42 31.92 18.45
C GLY A 549 -2.64 32.72 17.41
N LYS A 550 -2.90 34.01 17.28
CA LYS A 550 -2.19 34.93 16.38
C LYS A 550 -0.94 35.51 17.04
N THR A 551 0.05 35.86 16.23
CA THR A 551 1.28 36.53 16.68
C THR A 551 1.19 38.02 16.36
N PRO A 552 0.96 38.90 17.35
CA PRO A 552 0.90 40.33 17.14
C PRO A 552 2.33 40.94 17.06
N LEU A 553 2.57 41.66 15.98
CA LEU A 553 3.80 42.43 15.74
C LEU A 553 3.47 43.91 15.84
N PHE A 554 4.17 44.63 16.68
CA PHE A 554 3.98 46.06 16.89
C PHE A 554 4.95 46.88 16.04
N PHE A 555 4.48 47.96 15.48
CA PHE A 555 5.26 48.87 14.67
C PHE A 555 5.18 50.29 15.25
N ALA A 556 6.33 50.97 15.37
CA ALA A 556 6.43 52.32 15.91
C ALA A 556 7.37 53.19 15.05
N LYS A 557 7.12 54.46 14.98
CA LYS A 557 7.95 55.47 14.37
C LYS A 557 8.32 56.47 15.46
N GLU A 558 9.62 56.59 15.77
CA GLU A 558 10.14 57.36 16.91
C GLU A 558 9.47 56.87 18.22
N ASP A 559 8.79 57.72 18.95
CA ASP A 559 8.03 57.46 20.18
C ASP A 559 6.53 57.22 19.98
N ARG A 560 6.08 57.19 18.69
CA ARG A 560 4.66 57.05 18.32
C ARG A 560 4.40 55.62 17.84
N LEU A 561 3.42 54.94 18.48
CA LEU A 561 2.91 53.67 17.97
C LEU A 561 2.16 53.87 16.62
N LEU A 562 2.51 53.12 15.58
CA LEU A 562 1.83 53.10 14.31
C LEU A 562 0.66 52.10 14.32
N GLY A 563 0.83 50.96 14.98
CA GLY A 563 -0.21 49.94 15.08
C GLY A 563 0.35 48.55 15.31
N VAL A 564 -0.52 47.57 15.12
CA VAL A 564 -0.21 46.16 15.29
C VAL A 564 -0.65 45.40 14.05
N ILE A 565 0.21 44.52 13.54
CA ILE A 565 -0.11 43.55 12.48
C ILE A 565 -0.05 42.16 13.10
N ALA A 566 -1.17 41.43 13.03
CA ALA A 566 -1.23 40.07 13.52
C ALA A 566 -0.96 39.09 12.38
N VAL A 567 -0.07 38.16 12.63
CA VAL A 567 0.32 37.12 11.70
C VAL A 567 -0.01 35.76 12.32
N ALA A 568 -0.59 34.87 11.56
CA ALA A 568 -0.86 33.50 12.01
C ALA A 568 -0.71 32.49 10.89
N ASP A 569 -0.39 31.27 11.26
CA ASP A 569 -0.50 30.11 10.38
C ASP A 569 -1.98 29.67 10.35
N VAL A 570 -2.61 29.90 9.21
CA VAL A 570 -4.07 29.81 9.06
C VAL A 570 -4.48 28.35 8.81
N ILE A 571 -5.58 27.94 9.46
CA ILE A 571 -6.19 26.61 9.23
C ILE A 571 -6.64 26.50 7.77
N LYS A 572 -6.38 25.37 7.13
CA LYS A 572 -6.91 25.07 5.79
C LYS A 572 -8.43 24.94 5.84
N GLU A 573 -9.11 25.41 4.81
CA GLU A 573 -10.60 25.47 4.77
C GLU A 573 -11.25 24.11 5.01
N GLU A 574 -10.63 23.04 4.51
CA GLU A 574 -11.13 21.68 4.64
C GLU A 574 -10.81 21.00 5.99
N SER A 575 -9.89 21.53 6.80
CA SER A 575 -9.38 20.84 7.99
C SER A 575 -10.48 20.51 9.01
N ALA A 576 -11.35 21.47 9.32
CA ALA A 576 -12.46 21.24 10.26
C ALA A 576 -13.44 20.19 9.73
N ARG A 577 -13.70 20.17 8.42
CA ARG A 577 -14.54 19.17 7.78
C ARG A 577 -13.90 17.79 7.85
N ALA A 578 -12.62 17.66 7.49
CA ALA A 578 -11.89 16.41 7.52
C ALA A 578 -11.83 15.81 8.94
N VAL A 579 -11.58 16.63 9.96
CA VAL A 579 -11.64 16.22 11.37
C VAL A 579 -13.02 15.69 11.73
N LYS A 580 -14.08 16.40 11.34
CA LYS A 580 -15.45 15.96 11.60
C LYS A 580 -15.80 14.65 10.92
N GLU A 581 -15.32 14.43 9.71
CA GLU A 581 -15.51 13.17 8.98
C GLU A 581 -14.80 12.00 9.66
N LEU A 582 -13.57 12.19 10.14
CA LEU A 582 -12.86 11.19 10.94
C LEU A 582 -13.61 10.82 12.23
N GLN A 583 -14.13 11.83 12.95
CA GLN A 583 -14.95 11.63 14.14
C GLN A 583 -16.25 10.87 13.82
N ASN A 584 -16.90 11.18 12.70
CA ASN A 584 -18.10 10.46 12.24
C ASN A 584 -17.80 8.98 11.93
N MET A 585 -16.57 8.65 11.50
CA MET A 585 -16.12 7.28 11.34
C MET A 585 -15.79 6.57 12.67
N GLY A 586 -15.91 7.26 13.82
CA GLY A 586 -15.59 6.75 15.15
C GLY A 586 -14.09 6.78 15.47
N ILE A 587 -13.32 7.59 14.76
CA ILE A 587 -11.89 7.77 14.95
C ILE A 587 -11.65 8.97 15.85
N ARG A 588 -10.77 8.84 16.83
CA ARG A 588 -10.33 9.95 17.69
C ARG A 588 -9.25 10.74 16.97
N VAL A 589 -9.39 12.07 17.00
CA VAL A 589 -8.45 12.98 16.35
C VAL A 589 -7.68 13.76 17.39
N VAL A 590 -6.35 13.63 17.37
CA VAL A 590 -5.43 14.26 18.30
C VAL A 590 -4.50 15.19 17.53
N MET A 591 -4.36 16.44 17.94
CA MET A 591 -3.41 17.38 17.37
C MET A 591 -2.11 17.39 18.18
N LEU A 592 -0.97 17.24 17.50
CA LEU A 592 0.37 17.36 18.08
C LEU A 592 1.02 18.65 17.58
N THR A 593 1.64 19.42 18.48
CA THR A 593 2.34 20.65 18.09
C THR A 593 3.44 21.04 19.09
N GLY A 594 4.51 21.66 18.60
CA GLY A 594 5.54 22.29 19.41
C GLY A 594 5.13 23.65 19.99
N ASP A 595 4.00 24.19 19.56
CA ASP A 595 3.51 25.50 20.01
C ASP A 595 3.19 25.50 21.52
N ASN A 596 3.10 26.70 22.07
CA ASN A 596 2.59 26.89 23.42
C ASN A 596 1.13 26.45 23.55
N GLU A 597 0.72 26.10 24.77
CA GLU A 597 -0.61 25.53 25.06
C GLU A 597 -1.79 26.44 24.65
N ARG A 598 -1.60 27.78 24.73
CA ARG A 598 -2.65 28.77 24.38
C ARG A 598 -2.95 28.72 22.88
N THR A 599 -1.92 28.89 22.05
CA THR A 599 -2.02 28.85 20.58
C THR A 599 -2.52 27.48 20.11
N ALA A 600 -1.98 26.41 20.66
CA ALA A 600 -2.38 25.04 20.32
C ALA A 600 -3.87 24.80 20.59
N ARG A 601 -4.37 25.21 21.75
CA ARG A 601 -5.80 25.08 22.10
C ARG A 601 -6.72 25.93 21.22
N ALA A 602 -6.26 27.13 20.82
CA ALA A 602 -7.03 27.99 19.91
C ALA A 602 -7.23 27.30 18.56
N ILE A 603 -6.14 26.80 17.95
CA ILE A 603 -6.18 26.11 16.67
C ILE A 603 -6.94 24.78 16.78
N GLY A 604 -6.75 24.01 17.85
CA GLY A 604 -7.45 22.77 18.10
C GLY A 604 -8.98 22.94 18.22
N ARG A 605 -9.44 24.03 18.86
CA ARG A 605 -10.87 24.40 18.90
C ARG A 605 -11.43 24.74 17.53
N GLN A 606 -10.68 25.52 16.74
CA GLN A 606 -11.09 25.89 15.37
C GLN A 606 -11.14 24.66 14.44
N ALA A 607 -10.17 23.75 14.55
CA ALA A 607 -10.14 22.50 13.79
C ALA A 607 -11.15 21.46 14.30
N GLY A 608 -11.62 21.60 15.56
CA GLY A 608 -12.60 20.70 16.19
C GLY A 608 -12.00 19.35 16.59
N VAL A 609 -10.70 19.26 16.87
CA VAL A 609 -10.04 18.01 17.31
C VAL A 609 -10.49 17.59 18.70
N ASP A 610 -10.41 16.28 18.99
CA ASP A 610 -10.84 15.73 20.28
C ASP A 610 -9.85 16.02 21.41
N GLU A 611 -8.55 16.12 21.09
CA GLU A 611 -7.48 16.34 22.06
C GLU A 611 -6.33 17.14 21.43
N VAL A 612 -5.68 17.98 22.25
CA VAL A 612 -4.53 18.78 21.85
C VAL A 612 -3.36 18.47 22.78
N ILE A 613 -2.23 18.09 22.22
CA ILE A 613 -0.97 17.87 22.94
C ILE A 613 0.03 18.90 22.47
N ALA A 614 0.24 19.93 23.32
CA ALA A 614 1.07 21.10 23.03
C ALA A 614 2.46 20.97 23.64
N GLY A 615 3.42 21.79 23.14
CA GLY A 615 4.80 21.86 23.65
C GLY A 615 5.61 20.59 23.40
N VAL A 616 5.27 19.83 22.36
CA VAL A 616 5.95 18.60 22.00
C VAL A 616 7.07 18.89 21.00
N LEU A 617 8.30 18.79 21.47
CA LEU A 617 9.48 18.88 20.60
C LEU A 617 9.48 17.71 19.58
N PRO A 618 10.19 17.85 18.45
CA PRO A 618 10.24 16.80 17.42
C PRO A 618 10.59 15.40 17.98
N GLU A 619 11.59 15.33 18.86
CA GLU A 619 12.00 14.08 19.53
C GLU A 619 10.93 13.54 20.50
N GLY A 620 10.09 14.41 21.06
CA GLY A 620 8.99 14.04 21.94
C GLY A 620 7.77 13.46 21.25
N LYS A 621 7.57 13.74 19.94
CA LYS A 621 6.42 13.23 19.17
C LYS A 621 6.40 11.70 19.17
N GLU A 622 7.54 11.04 19.03
CA GLU A 622 7.64 9.56 19.07
C GLU A 622 7.14 9.01 20.41
N SER A 623 7.51 9.62 21.53
CA SER A 623 7.10 9.15 22.86
C SER A 623 5.59 9.31 23.11
N VAL A 624 4.99 10.39 22.59
CA VAL A 624 3.54 10.60 22.63
C VAL A 624 2.82 9.52 21.83
N LEU A 625 3.29 9.23 20.61
CA LEU A 625 2.70 8.18 19.79
C LEU A 625 2.80 6.82 20.46
N ARG A 626 3.90 6.50 21.15
CA ARG A 626 4.03 5.25 21.91
C ARG A 626 2.92 5.12 22.96
N SER A 627 2.62 6.18 23.68
CA SER A 627 1.55 6.18 24.69
C SER A 627 0.15 6.09 24.06
N LEU A 628 -0.06 6.66 22.87
CA LEU A 628 -1.31 6.54 22.15
C LEU A 628 -1.52 5.12 21.61
N LYS A 629 -0.46 4.44 21.16
CA LYS A 629 -0.50 3.05 20.66
C LYS A 629 -0.94 2.05 21.74
N GLU A 630 -0.69 2.32 23.01
CA GLU A 630 -1.21 1.49 24.10
C GLU A 630 -2.73 1.55 24.21
N LYS A 631 -3.36 2.62 23.69
CA LYS A 631 -4.81 2.84 23.73
C LYS A 631 -5.52 2.33 22.48
N GLY A 632 -4.81 2.20 21.35
CA GLY A 632 -5.38 1.74 20.10
C GLY A 632 -4.44 1.92 18.92
N LYS A 633 -4.86 1.50 17.73
CA LYS A 633 -4.10 1.67 16.50
C LYS A 633 -4.04 3.14 16.09
N VAL A 634 -2.83 3.67 15.89
CA VAL A 634 -2.55 5.08 15.66
C VAL A 634 -2.03 5.30 14.23
N ALA A 635 -2.67 6.21 13.49
CA ALA A 635 -2.08 6.82 12.31
C ALA A 635 -1.48 8.18 12.69
N MET A 636 -0.27 8.47 12.21
CA MET A 636 0.35 9.80 12.27
C MET A 636 0.30 10.45 10.91
N VAL A 637 -0.16 11.71 10.86
CA VAL A 637 -0.18 12.53 9.64
C VAL A 637 0.75 13.72 9.82
N GLY A 638 1.68 13.90 8.91
CA GLY A 638 2.65 15.01 8.93
C GLY A 638 3.22 15.28 7.53
N ASP A 639 3.89 16.42 7.36
CA ASP A 639 4.40 16.90 6.06
C ASP A 639 5.93 17.05 6.01
N GLY A 640 6.60 17.05 7.14
CA GLY A 640 7.99 17.48 7.28
C GLY A 640 8.98 16.41 7.71
N ILE A 641 10.28 16.78 7.59
CA ILE A 641 11.42 16.00 8.06
C ILE A 641 11.32 15.74 9.57
N ASN A 642 10.79 16.71 10.32
CA ASN A 642 10.62 16.64 11.76
C ASN A 642 9.64 15.55 12.21
N ASP A 643 8.76 15.10 11.31
CA ASP A 643 7.76 14.10 11.59
C ASP A 643 8.20 12.68 11.21
N ALA A 644 9.29 12.51 10.47
CA ALA A 644 9.75 11.22 9.99
C ALA A 644 9.91 10.16 11.11
N PRO A 645 10.50 10.46 12.28
CA PRO A 645 10.55 9.51 13.38
C PRO A 645 9.15 9.13 13.91
N ALA A 646 8.23 10.10 13.94
CA ALA A 646 6.85 9.91 14.38
C ALA A 646 6.05 9.08 13.36
N LEU A 647 6.20 9.37 12.05
CA LEU A 647 5.59 8.61 10.95
C LEU A 647 6.00 7.14 10.99
N THR A 648 7.31 6.88 11.14
CA THR A 648 7.84 5.51 11.23
C THR A 648 7.37 4.78 12.50
N ARG A 649 7.16 5.50 13.60
CA ARG A 649 6.76 4.90 14.89
C ARG A 649 5.28 4.56 14.95
N ALA A 650 4.43 5.27 14.26
CA ALA A 650 2.99 5.02 14.19
C ALA A 650 2.67 3.59 13.69
N ASP A 651 1.44 3.13 13.83
CA ASP A 651 0.98 1.91 13.16
C ASP A 651 0.76 2.16 11.67
N MET A 652 0.57 3.44 11.31
CA MET A 652 0.43 3.92 9.94
C MET A 652 0.96 5.35 9.84
N GLY A 653 2.06 5.54 9.11
CA GLY A 653 2.57 6.86 8.76
C GLY A 653 1.90 7.37 7.49
N ILE A 654 1.38 8.59 7.52
CA ILE A 654 0.72 9.25 6.37
C ILE A 654 1.43 10.58 6.10
N ALA A 655 2.17 10.67 5.00
CA ALA A 655 2.77 11.92 4.55
C ALA A 655 1.73 12.71 3.73
N ILE A 656 1.58 14.02 4.03
CA ILE A 656 0.62 14.90 3.36
C ILE A 656 1.36 15.97 2.55
N GLY A 657 0.84 16.27 1.33
CA GLY A 657 1.50 17.13 0.36
C GLY A 657 2.67 16.41 -0.32
N ALA A 658 3.23 16.98 -1.37
CA ALA A 658 4.49 16.50 -1.95
C ALA A 658 5.66 16.78 -0.99
N GLY A 659 5.56 16.26 0.24
CA GLY A 659 6.46 16.49 1.36
C GLY A 659 7.93 16.24 1.03
N THR A 660 8.81 16.45 1.99
CA THR A 660 10.23 16.14 1.79
C THR A 660 10.43 14.66 1.49
N ASP A 661 11.40 14.31 0.68
CA ASP A 661 11.73 12.93 0.33
C ASP A 661 11.84 12.04 1.59
N ILE A 662 12.36 12.57 2.68
CA ILE A 662 12.49 11.89 3.98
C ILE A 662 11.13 11.56 4.59
N ALA A 663 10.14 12.47 4.52
CA ALA A 663 8.78 12.19 5.01
C ALA A 663 8.08 11.16 4.12
N ILE A 664 8.28 11.27 2.80
CA ILE A 664 7.78 10.28 1.85
C ILE A 664 8.37 8.90 2.17
N ASP A 665 9.67 8.80 2.41
CA ASP A 665 10.33 7.52 2.70
C ASP A 665 9.87 6.91 4.03
N ALA A 666 9.63 7.72 5.04
CA ALA A 666 9.20 7.29 6.37
C ALA A 666 7.71 6.87 6.45
N ALA A 667 6.88 7.34 5.53
CA ALA A 667 5.43 7.09 5.54
C ALA A 667 5.04 5.77 4.86
N ASP A 668 3.92 5.20 5.26
CA ASP A 668 3.25 4.04 4.64
C ASP A 668 2.26 4.45 3.55
N VAL A 669 1.68 5.64 3.70
CA VAL A 669 0.72 6.26 2.77
C VAL A 669 1.22 7.65 2.41
N VAL A 670 1.21 7.97 1.13
CA VAL A 670 1.60 9.30 0.62
C VAL A 670 0.39 9.94 -0.03
N LEU A 671 0.02 11.12 0.47
CA LEU A 671 -1.03 11.97 -0.10
C LEU A 671 -0.36 13.06 -0.92
N MET A 672 -0.51 13.01 -2.24
CA MET A 672 0.16 13.94 -3.17
C MET A 672 -0.34 15.38 -3.04
N LYS A 673 -1.58 15.53 -2.59
CA LYS A 673 -2.19 16.84 -2.32
C LYS A 673 -1.93 17.26 -0.89
N SER A 674 -1.79 18.55 -0.67
CA SER A 674 -1.71 19.11 0.67
C SER A 674 -3.11 19.33 1.29
N LYS A 675 -4.06 18.39 1.05
CA LYS A 675 -5.45 18.47 1.55
C LYS A 675 -5.74 17.43 2.62
N LEU A 676 -6.20 17.86 3.76
CA LEU A 676 -6.51 16.97 4.87
C LEU A 676 -7.71 16.04 4.57
N ASP A 677 -8.60 16.39 3.65
CA ASP A 677 -9.72 15.56 3.16
C ASP A 677 -9.27 14.21 2.57
N ASP A 678 -8.02 14.11 2.10
CA ASP A 678 -7.48 12.86 1.56
C ASP A 678 -7.23 11.82 2.65
N VAL A 679 -7.06 12.22 3.92
CA VAL A 679 -6.93 11.29 5.07
C VAL A 679 -8.21 10.47 5.28
N PRO A 680 -9.41 11.08 5.49
CA PRO A 680 -10.64 10.31 5.56
C PRO A 680 -10.94 9.56 4.27
N ALA A 681 -10.57 10.09 3.09
CA ALA A 681 -10.73 9.39 1.81
C ALA A 681 -9.88 8.12 1.73
N ALA A 682 -8.61 8.15 2.17
CA ALA A 682 -7.73 6.98 2.25
C ALA A 682 -8.30 5.90 3.17
N ILE A 683 -8.82 6.29 4.33
CA ILE A 683 -9.45 5.37 5.28
C ILE A 683 -10.72 4.73 4.69
N ARG A 684 -11.55 5.50 3.99
CA ARG A 684 -12.76 4.98 3.29
C ARG A 684 -12.38 3.99 2.21
N LEU A 685 -11.40 4.31 1.38
CA LEU A 685 -10.93 3.45 0.31
C LEU A 685 -10.40 2.13 0.87
N SER A 686 -9.58 2.19 1.92
CA SER A 686 -9.10 1.00 2.63
C SER A 686 -10.25 0.14 3.15
N ARG A 687 -11.22 0.73 3.86
CA ARG A 687 -12.41 0.03 4.38
C ARG A 687 -13.27 -0.58 3.28
N ALA A 688 -13.43 0.13 2.15
CA ALA A 688 -14.18 -0.38 1.00
C ALA A 688 -13.47 -1.57 0.35
N THR A 689 -12.14 -1.48 0.21
CA THR A 689 -11.30 -2.57 -0.33
C THR A 689 -11.35 -3.79 0.59
N LEU A 690 -11.21 -3.62 1.89
CA LEU A 690 -11.35 -4.71 2.87
C LEU A 690 -12.71 -5.40 2.80
N ARG A 691 -13.79 -4.61 2.74
CA ARG A 691 -15.15 -5.15 2.59
C ARG A 691 -15.27 -5.97 1.31
N ASN A 692 -14.75 -5.45 0.21
CA ASN A 692 -14.76 -6.14 -1.08
C ASN A 692 -13.99 -7.47 -1.01
N ILE A 693 -12.83 -7.48 -0.32
CA ILE A 693 -12.06 -8.71 -0.08
C ILE A 693 -12.88 -9.72 0.72
N HIS A 694 -13.56 -9.30 1.80
CA HIS A 694 -14.41 -10.18 2.60
C HIS A 694 -15.58 -10.74 1.78
N GLU A 695 -16.23 -9.91 0.97
CA GLU A 695 -17.29 -10.35 0.05
C GLU A 695 -16.75 -11.38 -0.96
N ASN A 696 -15.59 -11.13 -1.54
CA ASN A 696 -14.94 -12.05 -2.48
C ASN A 696 -14.59 -13.39 -1.82
N LEU A 697 -14.04 -13.36 -0.61
CA LEU A 697 -13.71 -14.57 0.15
C LEU A 697 -14.98 -15.34 0.53
N PHE A 698 -16.03 -14.65 0.98
CA PHE A 698 -17.32 -15.26 1.29
C PHE A 698 -17.86 -16.03 0.08
N TRP A 699 -17.93 -15.39 -1.09
CA TRP A 699 -18.41 -16.03 -2.30
C TRP A 699 -17.49 -17.17 -2.76
N ALA A 700 -16.16 -17.03 -2.60
CA ALA A 700 -15.21 -18.08 -2.94
C ALA A 700 -15.34 -19.34 -2.06
N PHE A 701 -15.85 -19.21 -0.84
CA PHE A 701 -16.06 -20.36 0.06
C PHE A 701 -17.46 -20.94 0.01
N ILE A 702 -18.50 -20.10 -0.04
CA ILE A 702 -19.89 -20.55 0.14
C ILE A 702 -20.31 -21.54 -0.95
N TYR A 703 -19.90 -21.32 -2.20
CA TYR A 703 -20.25 -22.24 -3.28
C TYR A 703 -19.58 -23.60 -3.11
N ASN A 704 -18.38 -23.68 -2.54
CA ASN A 704 -17.71 -24.94 -2.22
C ASN A 704 -18.40 -25.66 -1.05
N ILE A 705 -18.80 -24.92 -0.01
CA ILE A 705 -19.52 -25.48 1.16
C ILE A 705 -20.84 -26.13 0.74
N ILE A 706 -21.54 -25.53 -0.22
CA ILE A 706 -22.80 -26.07 -0.76
C ILE A 706 -22.51 -27.13 -1.82
N GLY A 707 -21.56 -26.89 -2.71
CA GLY A 707 -21.29 -27.69 -3.89
C GLY A 707 -20.64 -29.04 -3.58
N ILE A 708 -19.70 -29.11 -2.62
CA ILE A 708 -19.02 -30.36 -2.27
C ILE A 708 -19.99 -31.43 -1.75
N PRO A 709 -20.89 -31.17 -0.79
CA PRO A 709 -21.89 -32.14 -0.35
C PRO A 709 -22.84 -32.57 -1.46
N LEU A 710 -23.23 -31.63 -2.34
CA LEU A 710 -24.08 -31.94 -3.51
C LEU A 710 -23.36 -32.83 -4.50
N ALA A 711 -22.08 -32.52 -4.80
CA ALA A 711 -21.25 -33.34 -5.70
C ALA A 711 -20.94 -34.73 -5.12
N ALA A 712 -20.71 -34.83 -3.81
CA ALA A 712 -20.56 -36.10 -3.13
C ALA A 712 -21.84 -36.98 -3.11
N GLY A 713 -22.99 -36.34 -3.44
CA GLY A 713 -24.25 -37.06 -3.53
C GLY A 713 -24.95 -37.27 -2.19
N ILE A 714 -24.66 -36.51 -1.16
CA ILE A 714 -25.28 -36.63 0.18
C ILE A 714 -26.81 -36.51 0.10
N TRP A 715 -27.30 -35.70 -0.82
CA TRP A 715 -28.74 -35.42 -1.02
C TRP A 715 -29.43 -36.39 -1.97
N ILE A 716 -28.72 -37.33 -2.61
CA ILE A 716 -29.30 -38.32 -3.55
C ILE A 716 -30.32 -39.22 -2.84
N PRO A 717 -30.02 -39.81 -1.65
CA PRO A 717 -30.97 -40.68 -0.98
C PRO A 717 -32.24 -39.98 -0.52
N VAL A 718 -32.22 -38.67 -0.29
CA VAL A 718 -33.36 -37.89 0.24
C VAL A 718 -34.17 -37.23 -0.87
N PHE A 719 -33.49 -36.56 -1.82
CA PHE A 719 -34.13 -35.71 -2.83
C PHE A 719 -33.88 -36.18 -4.28
N GLY A 720 -33.06 -37.19 -4.50
CA GLY A 720 -32.66 -37.62 -5.82
C GLY A 720 -31.75 -36.65 -6.59
N TRP A 721 -31.23 -35.58 -5.90
CA TRP A 721 -30.45 -34.54 -6.55
C TRP A 721 -29.05 -35.03 -6.90
N GLN A 722 -28.76 -35.07 -8.19
CA GLN A 722 -27.47 -35.47 -8.73
C GLN A 722 -26.80 -34.31 -9.42
N LEU A 723 -25.53 -34.03 -9.06
CA LEU A 723 -24.71 -33.05 -9.75
C LEU A 723 -23.85 -33.76 -10.82
N ASN A 724 -24.01 -33.32 -12.06
CA ASN A 724 -23.11 -33.73 -13.13
C ASN A 724 -21.78 -32.94 -13.02
N PRO A 725 -20.59 -33.57 -13.21
CA PRO A 725 -19.29 -32.91 -13.17
C PRO A 725 -19.18 -31.65 -14.05
N MET A 726 -19.89 -31.61 -15.18
CA MET A 726 -19.92 -30.47 -16.09
C MET A 726 -20.50 -29.22 -15.44
N PHE A 727 -21.59 -29.32 -14.68
CA PHE A 727 -22.15 -28.18 -13.96
C PHE A 727 -21.21 -27.68 -12.85
N GLY A 728 -20.47 -28.60 -12.23
CA GLY A 728 -19.41 -28.25 -11.28
C GLY A 728 -18.32 -27.37 -11.93
N ALA A 729 -17.83 -27.76 -13.11
CA ALA A 729 -16.84 -27.01 -13.86
C ALA A 729 -17.34 -25.62 -14.30
N ALA A 730 -18.59 -25.53 -14.73
CA ALA A 730 -19.24 -24.27 -15.12
C ALA A 730 -19.37 -23.32 -13.91
N ALA A 731 -19.86 -23.82 -12.77
CA ALA A 731 -20.01 -23.04 -11.54
C ALA A 731 -18.66 -22.50 -11.05
N MET A 732 -17.60 -23.30 -11.10
CA MET A 732 -16.25 -22.91 -10.77
C MET A 732 -15.75 -21.75 -11.66
N SER A 733 -15.96 -21.83 -12.97
CA SER A 733 -15.55 -20.78 -13.91
C SER A 733 -16.31 -19.48 -13.66
N LEU A 734 -17.60 -19.56 -13.36
CA LEU A 734 -18.44 -18.40 -13.03
C LEU A 734 -18.03 -17.75 -11.70
N SER A 735 -17.63 -18.53 -10.69
CA SER A 735 -17.17 -18.03 -9.41
C SER A 735 -15.97 -17.07 -9.55
N SER A 736 -14.96 -17.43 -10.35
CA SER A 736 -13.81 -16.57 -10.62
C SER A 736 -14.20 -15.26 -11.31
N PHE A 737 -15.15 -15.34 -12.27
CA PHE A 737 -15.70 -14.16 -12.94
C PHE A 737 -16.44 -13.24 -11.97
N CYS A 738 -17.26 -13.77 -11.06
CA CYS A 738 -17.98 -13.00 -10.06
C CYS A 738 -17.03 -12.25 -9.11
N VAL A 739 -15.98 -12.90 -8.63
CA VAL A 739 -14.96 -12.29 -7.74
C VAL A 739 -14.28 -11.09 -8.41
N VAL A 740 -13.86 -11.24 -9.67
CA VAL A 740 -13.21 -10.14 -10.38
C VAL A 740 -14.20 -9.01 -10.69
N THR A 741 -15.42 -9.33 -11.11
CA THR A 741 -16.45 -8.31 -11.37
C THR A 741 -16.79 -7.55 -10.09
N ASN A 742 -16.86 -8.23 -8.93
CA ASN A 742 -17.06 -7.57 -7.64
C ASN A 742 -15.89 -6.64 -7.28
N ALA A 743 -14.65 -7.07 -7.51
CA ALA A 743 -13.48 -6.22 -7.27
C ALA A 743 -13.48 -4.97 -8.17
N LEU A 744 -13.85 -5.10 -9.44
CA LEU A 744 -13.95 -3.96 -10.37
C LEU A 744 -15.03 -2.93 -9.98
N ARG A 745 -16.00 -3.28 -9.12
CA ARG A 745 -16.96 -2.32 -8.54
C ARG A 745 -16.28 -1.21 -7.74
N LEU A 746 -15.08 -1.46 -7.21
CA LEU A 746 -14.31 -0.44 -6.51
C LEU A 746 -13.98 0.76 -7.41
N ASN A 747 -13.89 0.60 -8.72
CA ASN A 747 -13.68 1.72 -9.66
C ASN A 747 -14.82 2.76 -9.65
N PHE A 748 -15.99 2.39 -9.14
CA PHE A 748 -17.15 3.29 -9.02
C PHE A 748 -17.37 3.77 -7.57
N PHE A 749 -16.39 3.53 -6.69
CA PHE A 749 -16.50 3.92 -5.30
C PHE A 749 -16.17 5.40 -5.11
N GLY A 750 -17.11 6.17 -4.56
CA GLY A 750 -16.93 7.59 -4.20
C GLY A 750 -16.21 7.70 -2.85
N MET A 751 -14.88 7.86 -2.85
CA MET A 751 -14.09 7.92 -1.62
C MET A 751 -14.27 9.23 -0.82
N TYR A 752 -14.75 10.29 -1.47
CA TYR A 752 -15.05 11.56 -0.81
C TYR A 752 -16.52 11.67 -0.35
N ASP A 753 -17.34 10.63 -0.52
CA ASP A 753 -18.73 10.62 -0.07
C ASP A 753 -18.85 10.13 1.39
N ALA A 754 -19.00 11.09 2.31
CA ALA A 754 -19.15 10.84 3.74
C ALA A 754 -20.50 10.20 4.15
N LYS A 755 -21.53 10.19 3.27
CA LYS A 755 -22.89 9.74 3.62
C LYS A 755 -22.98 8.28 4.04
N LYS A 756 -21.99 7.46 3.63
CA LYS A 756 -21.95 6.01 3.89
C LYS A 756 -20.99 5.62 5.01
N ASP A 757 -20.45 6.59 5.73
CA ASP A 757 -19.50 6.32 6.81
C ASP A 757 -20.14 5.49 7.92
N LYS A 758 -19.40 4.50 8.39
CA LYS A 758 -19.80 3.66 9.53
C LYS A 758 -18.76 3.81 10.63
N LYS A 759 -19.26 3.98 11.86
CA LYS A 759 -18.39 3.99 13.04
C LYS A 759 -17.69 2.64 13.23
N ILE A 760 -16.43 2.68 13.65
CA ILE A 760 -15.70 1.46 14.06
C ILE A 760 -16.34 0.88 15.32
N LYS A 761 -16.33 -0.47 15.41
CA LYS A 761 -16.94 -1.18 16.54
C LYS A 761 -16.22 -0.95 17.86
N ASN A 762 -14.89 -0.80 17.83
CA ASN A 762 -14.02 -0.61 19.00
C ASN A 762 -13.54 0.84 19.04
N GLN A 763 -14.37 1.75 19.54
CA GLN A 763 -13.99 3.16 19.74
C GLN A 763 -13.08 3.28 20.97
N VAL A 764 -12.05 4.09 20.86
CA VAL A 764 -11.14 4.40 21.97
C VAL A 764 -11.64 5.62 22.71
N THR A 765 -11.82 5.49 24.03
CA THR A 765 -12.10 6.62 24.91
C THR A 765 -10.78 7.08 25.51
N LEU A 766 -10.24 8.19 25.04
CA LEU A 766 -9.07 8.81 25.65
C LEU A 766 -9.54 9.60 26.88
N GLN A 767 -9.02 9.29 28.06
CA GLN A 767 -9.01 10.21 29.18
C GLN A 767 -7.95 11.26 28.90
N THR A 768 -8.23 12.54 29.09
CA THR A 768 -7.33 13.66 28.82
C THR A 768 -5.93 13.39 29.36
N VAL A 769 -4.97 13.25 28.44
CA VAL A 769 -3.55 13.10 28.79
C VAL A 769 -3.01 14.49 29.05
N ASN A 770 -2.93 14.89 30.32
CA ASN A 770 -2.16 16.09 30.69
C ASN A 770 -0.67 15.78 30.51
N ALA A 771 -0.06 16.30 29.45
CA ALA A 771 1.38 16.17 29.18
C ALA A 771 2.24 16.63 30.38
N LYS A 772 1.74 17.58 31.19
CA LYS A 772 2.37 17.98 32.44
C LYS A 772 2.37 16.89 33.51
N SER A 773 1.34 16.04 33.57
CA SER A 773 1.34 14.92 34.53
C SER A 773 2.27 13.77 34.10
N GLN A 774 2.57 13.60 32.82
CA GLN A 774 3.53 12.58 32.39
C GLN A 774 4.99 13.05 32.53
N MET A 775 5.28 14.35 32.31
CA MET A 775 6.60 14.90 32.64
C MET A 775 6.79 15.01 34.16
N GLN A 776 5.76 15.35 34.94
CA GLN A 776 5.79 15.35 36.40
C GLN A 776 5.74 13.96 37.03
N ASN A 777 5.07 13.00 36.38
CA ASN A 777 5.15 11.59 36.81
C ASN A 777 6.49 10.94 36.42
N LYS A 778 7.08 11.29 35.27
CA LYS A 778 8.45 10.85 34.95
C LYS A 778 9.50 11.52 35.83
N SER A 779 9.30 12.78 36.29
CA SER A 779 10.16 13.39 37.30
C SER A 779 9.89 12.87 38.70
N LYS A 780 8.63 12.48 39.03
CA LYS A 780 8.27 11.84 40.30
C LYS A 780 8.57 10.34 40.32
N GLU A 781 8.49 9.63 39.21
CA GLU A 781 8.97 8.25 39.09
C GLU A 781 10.51 8.17 39.01
N LYS A 782 11.19 9.23 38.56
CA LYS A 782 12.66 9.35 38.70
C LYS A 782 13.11 9.70 40.10
N GLU A 783 12.25 10.22 40.98
CA GLU A 783 12.56 10.48 42.37
C GLU A 783 12.23 9.33 43.33
N ASN A 784 11.52 8.27 42.89
CA ASN A 784 11.25 7.11 43.70
C ASN A 784 12.06 5.89 43.21
N HIS A 785 13.21 5.68 43.90
CA HIS A 785 13.99 4.45 43.91
C HIS A 785 14.64 3.95 42.62
N THR A 786 15.51 4.69 41.99
CA THR A 786 16.67 4.07 41.35
C THR A 786 17.77 3.91 42.42
N MET A 787 17.89 2.71 42.97
CA MET A 787 19.09 2.35 43.73
C MET A 787 20.22 2.16 42.72
N GLU A 788 21.23 2.98 42.76
CA GLU A 788 22.47 2.79 41.99
C GLU A 788 23.49 2.04 42.87
N LYS A 789 24.05 0.97 42.36
CA LYS A 789 25.16 0.25 42.95
C LYS A 789 26.38 0.32 42.03
N THR A 790 27.51 0.64 42.59
CA THR A 790 28.78 0.71 41.89
C THR A 790 29.64 -0.48 42.26
N MET A 791 30.10 -1.24 41.26
CA MET A 791 30.97 -2.39 41.43
C MET A 791 32.38 -2.06 40.93
N GLU A 792 33.40 -2.41 41.67
CA GLU A 792 34.80 -2.43 41.22
C GLU A 792 35.14 -3.83 40.67
N ILE A 793 35.59 -3.91 39.42
CA ILE A 793 35.85 -5.16 38.74
C ILE A 793 37.28 -5.18 38.21
N LYS A 794 38.02 -6.24 38.53
CA LYS A 794 39.36 -6.50 37.99
C LYS A 794 39.30 -7.55 36.89
N GLY A 795 40.19 -7.42 35.93
CA GLY A 795 40.34 -8.39 34.80
C GLY A 795 39.69 -7.95 33.48
N MET A 796 38.99 -6.82 33.45
CA MET A 796 38.51 -6.24 32.19
C MET A 796 39.64 -5.49 31.45
N MET A 797 40.02 -5.93 30.27
CA MET A 797 41.14 -5.38 29.49
C MET A 797 40.73 -4.69 28.17
N CYS A 798 39.50 -4.78 27.77
CA CYS A 798 39.04 -4.24 26.47
C CYS A 798 37.51 -4.04 26.43
N GLY A 799 37.00 -3.34 25.40
CA GLY A 799 35.58 -3.09 25.21
C GLY A 799 34.71 -4.37 24.99
N HIS A 800 35.33 -5.50 24.64
CA HIS A 800 34.59 -6.78 24.59
C HIS A 800 34.29 -7.31 26.00
N CYS A 801 35.20 -7.08 26.97
CA CYS A 801 35.00 -7.41 28.37
C CYS A 801 33.85 -6.58 28.95
N GLU A 802 33.81 -5.26 28.64
CA GLU A 802 32.67 -4.39 29.03
C GLU A 802 31.34 -4.91 28.54
N ALA A 803 31.25 -5.26 27.24
CA ALA A 803 30.02 -5.79 26.63
C ALA A 803 29.58 -7.12 27.29
N THR A 804 30.53 -7.97 27.67
CA THR A 804 30.25 -9.26 28.33
C THR A 804 29.70 -9.06 29.75
N VAL A 805 30.32 -8.18 30.54
CA VAL A 805 29.89 -7.86 31.90
C VAL A 805 28.56 -7.12 31.86
N LYS A 806 28.41 -6.14 30.97
CA LYS A 806 27.16 -5.41 30.76
C LYS A 806 25.98 -6.34 30.46
N LYS A 807 26.16 -7.24 29.48
CA LYS A 807 25.13 -8.20 29.09
C LYS A 807 24.77 -9.19 30.20
N ALA A 808 25.73 -9.58 31.02
CA ALA A 808 25.49 -10.45 32.15
C ALA A 808 24.68 -9.78 33.25
N LEU A 809 25.00 -8.51 33.58
CA LEU A 809 24.28 -7.72 34.58
C LEU A 809 22.86 -7.35 34.11
N GLU A 810 22.70 -6.92 32.85
CA GLU A 810 21.39 -6.59 32.25
C GLU A 810 20.50 -7.82 32.02
N ALA A 811 21.01 -9.03 32.12
CA ALA A 811 20.20 -10.25 32.10
C ALA A 811 19.45 -10.52 33.41
N LEU A 812 19.78 -9.81 34.49
CA LEU A 812 19.09 -9.91 35.78
C LEU A 812 17.79 -9.08 35.75
N PRO A 813 16.63 -9.65 36.13
CA PRO A 813 15.34 -8.95 36.06
C PRO A 813 15.25 -7.67 36.89
N GLN A 814 16.12 -7.50 37.90
CA GLN A 814 16.19 -6.36 38.78
C GLN A 814 17.11 -5.24 38.29
N VAL A 815 17.85 -5.46 37.19
CA VAL A 815 18.77 -4.48 36.60
C VAL A 815 18.09 -3.79 35.44
N GLU A 816 17.97 -2.48 35.51
CA GLU A 816 17.41 -1.64 34.45
C GLU A 816 18.47 -1.27 33.40
N GLU A 817 19.67 -0.91 33.88
CA GLU A 817 20.80 -0.51 33.03
C GLU A 817 22.11 -0.78 33.74
N ALA A 818 23.15 -1.23 33.02
CA ALA A 818 24.50 -1.35 33.50
C ALA A 818 25.47 -0.54 32.65
N ILE A 819 26.20 0.38 33.25
CA ILE A 819 27.26 1.18 32.64
C ILE A 819 28.62 0.64 33.10
N VAL A 820 29.31 -0.07 32.19
CA VAL A 820 30.58 -0.74 32.48
C VAL A 820 31.72 -0.01 31.80
N SER A 821 32.85 0.22 32.50
CA SER A 821 34.06 0.81 31.95
C SER A 821 35.29 -0.01 32.32
N HIS A 822 36.00 -0.55 31.30
CA HIS A 822 37.24 -1.27 31.51
C HIS A 822 38.40 -0.33 31.85
N GLU A 823 38.36 0.93 31.38
CA GLU A 823 39.37 1.94 31.67
C GLU A 823 39.35 2.33 33.17
N LYS A 824 38.16 2.40 33.79
CA LYS A 824 37.98 2.72 35.20
C LYS A 824 37.90 1.47 36.09
N GLY A 825 37.79 0.28 35.52
CA GLY A 825 37.57 -0.96 36.24
C GLY A 825 36.26 -0.99 37.05
N THR A 826 35.20 -0.31 36.55
CA THR A 826 33.94 -0.16 37.31
C THR A 826 32.71 -0.53 36.48
N ALA A 827 31.67 -1.02 37.17
CA ALA A 827 30.33 -1.13 36.64
C ALA A 827 29.33 -0.41 37.54
N VAL A 828 28.59 0.56 37.02
CA VAL A 828 27.47 1.21 37.69
C VAL A 828 26.17 0.55 37.23
N VAL A 829 25.42 0.01 38.18
CA VAL A 829 24.20 -0.77 37.91
C VAL A 829 23.01 0.00 38.48
N LYS A 830 22.07 0.34 37.62
CA LYS A 830 20.78 0.91 38.00
C LYS A 830 19.77 -0.19 38.21
N LEU A 831 19.14 -0.19 39.36
CA LEU A 831 18.25 -1.26 39.82
C LEU A 831 16.81 -0.75 39.90
N ASN A 832 15.88 -1.56 39.38
CA ASN A 832 14.43 -1.35 39.49
C ASN A 832 13.81 -2.05 40.73
N ALA A 833 14.58 -2.92 41.38
CA ALA A 833 14.21 -3.61 42.63
C ALA A 833 15.45 -3.99 43.42
N GLU A 834 15.31 -4.20 44.73
CA GLU A 834 16.41 -4.58 45.62
C GLU A 834 17.00 -5.93 45.20
N ILE A 835 18.33 -5.99 45.07
CA ILE A 835 19.08 -7.20 44.74
C ILE A 835 20.28 -7.33 45.73
N ALA A 836 20.54 -8.56 46.17
CA ALA A 836 21.66 -8.85 47.06
C ALA A 836 23.00 -8.65 46.32
N ASP A 837 23.96 -8.02 46.99
CA ASP A 837 25.30 -7.75 46.44
C ASP A 837 26.02 -9.03 45.99
N GLU A 838 25.81 -10.14 46.70
CA GLU A 838 26.34 -11.44 46.36
C GLU A 838 25.83 -11.97 45.02
N THR A 839 24.59 -11.63 44.60
CA THR A 839 24.03 -12.02 43.33
C THR A 839 24.67 -11.25 42.18
N LEU A 840 24.86 -9.93 42.34
CA LEU A 840 25.58 -9.10 41.38
C LEU A 840 27.04 -9.54 41.23
N LYS A 841 27.71 -9.80 42.34
CA LYS A 841 29.09 -10.28 42.41
C LYS A 841 29.22 -11.62 41.67
N LYS A 842 28.38 -12.59 42.00
CA LYS A 842 28.41 -13.90 41.35
C LYS A 842 28.15 -13.85 39.86
N THR A 843 27.22 -12.97 39.40
CA THR A 843 26.91 -12.82 37.96
C THR A 843 28.11 -12.35 37.14
N VAL A 844 28.97 -11.52 37.74
CA VAL A 844 30.19 -11.04 37.09
C VAL A 844 31.34 -12.05 37.24
N GLU A 845 31.47 -12.72 38.37
CA GLU A 845 32.46 -13.77 38.62
C GLU A 845 32.23 -15.01 37.76
N ASP A 846 30.97 -15.36 37.47
CA ASP A 846 30.60 -16.43 36.52
C ASP A 846 31.05 -16.17 35.07
N LYS A 847 31.59 -14.96 34.81
CA LYS A 847 32.18 -14.55 33.54
C LYS A 847 33.70 -14.40 33.58
N ASP A 848 34.35 -15.00 34.60
CA ASP A 848 35.81 -14.98 34.83
C ASP A 848 36.39 -13.60 35.13
N TYR A 849 35.59 -12.69 35.70
CA TYR A 849 36.09 -11.39 36.21
C TYR A 849 36.01 -11.34 37.75
N GLN A 850 36.91 -10.66 38.38
CA GLN A 850 36.97 -10.55 39.83
C GLN A 850 36.30 -9.26 40.32
N VAL A 851 35.26 -9.36 41.18
CA VAL A 851 34.62 -8.21 41.82
C VAL A 851 35.32 -7.90 43.13
N VAL A 852 35.82 -6.70 43.24
CA VAL A 852 36.59 -6.25 44.42
C VAL A 852 35.68 -5.69 45.49
N SER A 853 34.72 -4.85 45.10
CA SER A 853 33.75 -4.26 46.01
C SER A 853 32.42 -3.97 45.28
N VAL A 854 31.34 -3.95 46.04
CA VAL A 854 30.01 -3.47 45.61
C VAL A 854 29.60 -2.40 46.63
N LYS A 855 29.31 -1.18 46.14
CA LYS A 855 28.93 -0.04 46.99
C LYS A 855 27.57 0.49 46.60
#